data_d733e02174e922a85ed35048927089ef
#
_entry.id   d733e02174e922a85ed35048927089ef
#
_cell.length_a   1.000
_cell.length_b   1.000
_cell.length_c   1.000
_cell.angle_alpha   90.00
_cell.angle_beta   90.00
_cell.angle_gamma   90.00
#
_symmetry.space_group_name_H-M   'P 1'
#
loop_
_entity.id
_entity.type
_entity.pdbx_description
1 polymer ?
#
loop_
_entity_poly.entity_id
_entity_poly.type
_entity_poly.pdbx_seq_one_letter_code
_entity_poly.pdbx_strand_id
1 'polypeptide(L)'
;MKTQRIFCLLTAFVLSGLGFVSPQKIYISPAGIDSNPGTPDKPLATLNAAAIKAREIRKNNKSVGQVEIIALRGEYFMMQPLILTAEDSGTENGFLVFKSEPGEKAVFRGGIQISGFEKVSDKLWKVFVPQVAWYDSYFEQLYVNGQRAVRARNPNTGFNRVKNVTETVLEKGEGRSPELAVQKIELDNFDALGFETFSQQDFRDALIIFYHNWDNTRKRVTGLTKQGSSVFTAGEGMKPWNPINNKSRYLIENYRAALDAPGEWFLDRSGVLYYIPLEGQRIENTTFHIPVITNFISIQGDPVSGKKVENVKFENLVFEIAGYKTPPEGNEPAQAAAPVDAVITLDFSGNIEFRNCEIAHTGTYAFWFRRACSNCVVNQCYMHDLGAGGVKIGETVIRPRQEEISNNITVDNNIIRDCGHIFPCAVGIIIFNASDNNLTHNEIADLRYSGISVGWVWGYAQSPSKRNKIEFNRIHHLGWGELCDMGGVYTLGASEGTTVSNNVVHHVYSFDYGGWGLYTDEGSYGITMENNLVYVCKNSGFHQHYGKENIIRNNIFAFNIRSQLQATRIEEHRSILFSRNIIYFNQGTLLSSNWHKFNLLTDNNLYWDTRTKDVRFADRSFAEWQKSGKDIHSIVADPMFVDPAAFNFKFRANSTARKIGFVTFDYSKAGVYGSEEWVNLAKFDKELEIKFDNIVNQFERNTK
;
A
#
# COMPACT_ATOMS: atom_id res chain seq x y z
N MET A 1 -57.38 64.48 -17.84
CA MET A 1 -57.95 63.24 -17.30
C MET A 1 -57.81 62.15 -18.32
N LYS A 2 -56.82 61.25 -18.17
CA LYS A 2 -56.68 60.01 -18.95
C LYS A 2 -56.30 58.93 -17.96
N THR A 3 -57.18 57.98 -17.74
CA THR A 3 -57.11 56.84 -16.86
C THR A 3 -56.29 55.79 -17.53
N GLN A 4 -55.10 55.38 -16.97
CA GLN A 4 -54.33 54.23 -17.38
C GLN A 4 -54.82 52.98 -16.63
N ARG A 5 -55.28 52.00 -17.35
CA ARG A 5 -55.60 50.68 -16.82
C ARG A 5 -54.28 49.84 -16.82
N ILE A 6 -53.86 49.35 -15.64
CA ILE A 6 -52.76 48.43 -15.44
C ILE A 6 -53.33 47.00 -15.65
N PHE A 7 -52.77 46.27 -16.63
CA PHE A 7 -53.01 44.86 -16.83
C PHE A 7 -51.99 44.06 -16.02
N CYS A 8 -52.41 43.38 -14.96
CA CYS A 8 -51.58 42.37 -14.27
C CYS A 8 -51.66 41.08 -15.05
N LEU A 9 -50.54 40.68 -15.69
CA LEU A 9 -50.34 39.31 -16.17
C LEU A 9 -49.92 38.42 -14.99
N LEU A 10 -50.78 37.51 -14.58
CA LEU A 10 -50.42 36.38 -13.72
C LEU A 10 -49.68 35.33 -14.58
N THR A 11 -48.38 35.27 -14.40
CA THR A 11 -47.57 34.17 -14.91
C THR A 11 -47.65 32.99 -13.93
N ALA A 12 -48.43 31.96 -14.28
CA ALA A 12 -48.47 30.72 -13.51
C ALA A 12 -47.14 29.98 -13.73
N PHE A 13 -46.28 29.96 -12.74
CA PHE A 13 -45.16 29.04 -12.67
C PHE A 13 -45.69 27.62 -12.45
N VAL A 14 -45.64 26.80 -13.49
CA VAL A 14 -45.84 25.36 -13.38
C VAL A 14 -44.55 24.82 -12.77
N LEU A 15 -44.51 24.64 -11.46
CA LEU A 15 -43.52 23.78 -10.80
C LEU A 15 -43.81 22.35 -11.27
N SER A 16 -43.08 21.92 -12.28
CA SER A 16 -42.96 20.47 -12.60
C SER A 16 -42.33 19.79 -11.38
N GLY A 17 -43.15 19.18 -10.54
CA GLY A 17 -42.71 18.38 -9.42
C GLY A 17 -41.83 17.24 -9.94
N LEU A 18 -40.52 17.34 -9.75
CA LEU A 18 -39.62 16.19 -9.72
C LEU A 18 -40.06 15.34 -8.53
N GLY A 19 -40.96 14.39 -8.78
CA GLY A 19 -41.34 13.41 -7.78
C GLY A 19 -40.09 12.62 -7.37
N PHE A 20 -39.58 12.83 -6.16
CA PHE A 20 -38.57 11.99 -5.56
C PHE A 20 -39.16 10.58 -5.46
N VAL A 21 -38.73 9.69 -6.34
CA VAL A 21 -39.03 8.26 -6.23
C VAL A 21 -38.23 7.75 -5.02
N SER A 22 -38.95 7.32 -3.97
CA SER A 22 -38.31 6.75 -2.78
C SER A 22 -37.46 5.54 -3.19
N PRO A 23 -36.23 5.38 -2.59
CA PRO A 23 -35.39 4.24 -2.88
C PRO A 23 -36.11 2.91 -2.63
N GLN A 24 -35.91 1.95 -3.51
CA GLN A 24 -36.32 0.56 -3.26
C GLN A 24 -35.32 -0.07 -2.28
N LYS A 25 -35.80 -0.65 -1.20
CA LYS A 25 -34.96 -1.21 -0.14
C LYS A 25 -35.02 -2.72 -0.11
N ILE A 26 -33.85 -3.35 -0.03
CA ILE A 26 -33.67 -4.79 0.16
C ILE A 26 -32.87 -4.97 1.44
N TYR A 27 -33.33 -5.79 2.36
CA TYR A 27 -32.66 -6.02 3.64
C TYR A 27 -31.98 -7.38 3.64
N ILE A 28 -30.75 -7.41 4.19
CA ILE A 28 -30.03 -8.64 4.51
C ILE A 28 -29.75 -8.71 6.00
N SER A 29 -29.66 -9.93 6.54
CA SER A 29 -29.40 -10.21 7.96
C SER A 29 -28.60 -11.51 8.11
N PRO A 30 -27.71 -11.65 9.11
CA PRO A 30 -27.07 -12.93 9.40
C PRO A 30 -28.06 -14.07 9.70
N ALA A 31 -29.26 -13.73 10.21
CA ALA A 31 -30.35 -14.67 10.44
C ALA A 31 -31.33 -14.76 9.26
N GLY A 32 -31.04 -14.11 8.12
CA GLY A 32 -31.86 -14.12 6.92
C GLY A 32 -31.81 -15.44 6.16
N ILE A 33 -32.68 -15.55 5.14
CA ILE A 33 -32.72 -16.71 4.23
C ILE A 33 -32.84 -16.19 2.79
N ASP A 34 -32.00 -16.65 1.86
CA ASP A 34 -31.94 -16.13 0.50
C ASP A 34 -33.19 -16.34 -0.35
N SER A 35 -34.13 -17.20 0.10
CA SER A 35 -35.44 -17.34 -0.49
C SER A 35 -36.50 -16.35 0.01
N ASN A 36 -36.16 -15.49 0.97
CA ASN A 36 -37.03 -14.45 1.50
C ASN A 36 -37.23 -13.31 0.50
N PRO A 37 -38.28 -12.47 0.67
CA PRO A 37 -38.51 -11.32 -0.21
C PRO A 37 -37.50 -10.15 -0.05
N GLY A 38 -36.71 -10.12 1.01
CA GLY A 38 -35.79 -9.03 1.30
C GLY A 38 -36.43 -7.84 2.02
N THR A 39 -37.52 -8.06 2.75
CA THR A 39 -38.17 -7.05 3.61
C THR A 39 -37.51 -7.01 5.01
N PRO A 40 -37.73 -5.96 5.83
CA PRO A 40 -37.11 -5.88 7.16
C PRO A 40 -37.47 -7.08 8.07
N ASP A 41 -38.68 -7.61 7.98
CA ASP A 41 -39.16 -8.76 8.75
C ASP A 41 -38.79 -10.11 8.13
N LYS A 42 -38.45 -10.15 6.84
CA LYS A 42 -38.01 -11.34 6.08
C LYS A 42 -36.79 -10.99 5.21
N PRO A 43 -35.61 -10.72 5.83
CA PRO A 43 -34.40 -10.34 5.10
C PRO A 43 -33.79 -11.54 4.36
N LEU A 44 -32.99 -11.24 3.34
CA LEU A 44 -32.09 -12.19 2.69
C LEU A 44 -30.87 -12.47 3.59
N ALA A 45 -30.09 -13.50 3.28
CA ALA A 45 -28.89 -13.85 4.03
C ALA A 45 -27.63 -13.24 3.44
N THR A 46 -27.55 -13.10 2.11
CA THR A 46 -26.28 -12.81 1.41
C THR A 46 -26.33 -11.57 0.51
N LEU A 47 -25.15 -10.94 0.31
CA LEU A 47 -24.98 -9.87 -0.67
C LEU A 47 -25.31 -10.34 -2.10
N ASN A 48 -24.95 -11.58 -2.45
CA ASN A 48 -25.20 -12.14 -3.78
C ASN A 48 -26.70 -12.28 -4.06
N ALA A 49 -27.47 -12.81 -3.13
CA ALA A 49 -28.93 -12.91 -3.28
C ALA A 49 -29.59 -11.53 -3.37
N ALA A 50 -29.11 -10.58 -2.59
CA ALA A 50 -29.61 -9.20 -2.63
C ALA A 50 -29.27 -8.50 -3.96
N ALA A 51 -28.07 -8.71 -4.53
CA ALA A 51 -27.71 -8.20 -5.85
C ALA A 51 -28.60 -8.78 -6.96
N ILE A 52 -28.84 -10.10 -6.93
CA ILE A 52 -29.80 -10.75 -7.86
C ILE A 52 -31.18 -10.12 -7.74
N LYS A 53 -31.66 -9.92 -6.52
CA LYS A 53 -32.96 -9.30 -6.27
C LYS A 53 -33.05 -7.86 -6.78
N ALA A 54 -31.99 -7.06 -6.60
CA ALA A 54 -31.89 -5.71 -7.13
C ALA A 54 -31.93 -5.70 -8.67
N ARG A 55 -31.25 -6.64 -9.33
CA ARG A 55 -31.28 -6.82 -10.79
C ARG A 55 -32.68 -7.14 -11.29
N GLU A 56 -33.41 -8.04 -10.60
CA GLU A 56 -34.80 -8.37 -10.92
C GLU A 56 -35.74 -7.15 -10.82
N ILE A 57 -35.62 -6.38 -9.74
CA ILE A 57 -36.39 -5.14 -9.54
C ILE A 57 -36.17 -4.18 -10.71
N ARG A 58 -34.94 -3.93 -11.11
CA ARG A 58 -34.61 -3.03 -12.21
C ARG A 58 -35.06 -3.54 -13.58
N LYS A 59 -34.97 -4.85 -13.80
CA LYS A 59 -35.38 -5.47 -15.04
C LYS A 59 -36.91 -5.33 -15.22
N ASN A 60 -37.66 -5.47 -14.12
CA ASN A 60 -39.14 -5.39 -14.13
C ASN A 60 -39.66 -3.95 -14.11
N ASN A 61 -38.87 -2.99 -13.61
CA ASN A 61 -39.25 -1.58 -13.55
C ASN A 61 -38.07 -0.68 -13.95
N LYS A 62 -38.00 -0.30 -15.21
CA LYS A 62 -36.94 0.56 -15.75
C LYS A 62 -36.95 1.99 -15.20
N SER A 63 -38.02 2.41 -14.54
CA SER A 63 -38.17 3.73 -13.92
C SER A 63 -37.70 3.74 -12.45
N VAL A 64 -37.26 2.60 -11.92
CA VAL A 64 -36.69 2.53 -10.58
C VAL A 64 -35.44 3.41 -10.52
N GLY A 65 -35.44 4.34 -9.56
CA GLY A 65 -34.28 5.12 -9.22
C GLY A 65 -33.25 4.33 -8.42
N GLN A 66 -32.93 4.79 -7.21
CA GLN A 66 -31.98 4.14 -6.33
C GLN A 66 -32.51 2.82 -5.76
N VAL A 67 -31.66 1.80 -5.73
CA VAL A 67 -31.91 0.53 -5.01
C VAL A 67 -30.88 0.41 -3.89
N GLU A 68 -31.35 0.26 -2.67
CA GLU A 68 -30.51 0.15 -1.47
C GLU A 68 -30.58 -1.28 -0.90
N ILE A 69 -29.42 -1.91 -0.78
CA ILE A 69 -29.23 -3.17 -0.06
C ILE A 69 -28.70 -2.80 1.32
N ILE A 70 -29.55 -2.99 2.33
CA ILE A 70 -29.29 -2.60 3.71
C ILE A 70 -28.88 -3.83 4.50
N ALA A 71 -27.61 -3.88 4.90
CA ALA A 71 -27.10 -4.91 5.78
C ALA A 71 -27.40 -4.53 7.25
N LEU A 72 -28.22 -5.34 7.91
CA LEU A 72 -28.48 -5.19 9.33
C LEU A 72 -27.22 -5.54 10.13
N ARG A 73 -27.11 -5.02 11.34
CA ARG A 73 -25.99 -5.27 12.25
C ARG A 73 -25.74 -6.77 12.44
N GLY A 74 -24.48 -7.19 12.37
CA GLY A 74 -24.04 -8.55 12.66
C GLY A 74 -22.87 -9.01 11.80
N GLU A 75 -22.52 -10.29 11.96
CA GLU A 75 -21.44 -10.95 11.25
C GLU A 75 -22.00 -11.84 10.14
N TYR A 76 -21.53 -11.61 8.92
CA TYR A 76 -21.92 -12.34 7.71
C TYR A 76 -20.74 -13.18 7.23
N PHE A 77 -20.92 -14.48 7.11
CA PHE A 77 -19.89 -15.37 6.58
C PHE A 77 -19.97 -15.43 5.05
N MET A 78 -18.89 -15.00 4.40
CA MET A 78 -18.76 -15.06 2.94
C MET A 78 -18.02 -16.33 2.53
N MET A 79 -18.73 -17.27 1.92
CA MET A 79 -18.13 -18.50 1.37
C MET A 79 -17.74 -18.33 -0.10
N GLN A 80 -18.10 -17.22 -0.72
CA GLN A 80 -17.78 -16.83 -2.08
C GLN A 80 -17.80 -15.31 -2.21
N PRO A 81 -17.05 -14.72 -3.15
CA PRO A 81 -17.06 -13.28 -3.38
C PRO A 81 -18.42 -12.79 -3.89
N LEU A 82 -18.73 -11.51 -3.64
CA LEU A 82 -19.76 -10.79 -4.37
C LEU A 82 -19.27 -10.51 -5.78
N ILE A 83 -19.95 -11.01 -6.79
CA ILE A 83 -19.64 -10.77 -8.20
C ILE A 83 -20.72 -9.85 -8.81
N LEU A 84 -20.28 -8.67 -9.26
CA LEU A 84 -21.14 -7.72 -9.98
C LEU A 84 -20.73 -7.65 -11.45
N THR A 85 -21.73 -7.69 -12.32
CA THR A 85 -21.60 -7.60 -13.78
C THR A 85 -22.29 -6.35 -14.31
N ALA A 86 -22.19 -6.06 -15.60
CA ALA A 86 -22.85 -4.91 -16.21
C ALA A 86 -24.39 -4.90 -15.99
N GLU A 87 -25.00 -6.07 -15.72
CA GLU A 87 -26.43 -6.17 -15.40
C GLU A 87 -26.78 -5.64 -14.01
N ASP A 88 -25.77 -5.47 -13.13
CA ASP A 88 -25.96 -4.97 -11.76
C ASP A 88 -25.78 -3.44 -11.68
N SER A 89 -25.50 -2.81 -12.79
CA SER A 89 -25.30 -1.34 -12.84
C SER A 89 -26.48 -0.57 -12.27
N GLY A 90 -26.17 0.52 -11.58
CA GLY A 90 -27.13 1.58 -11.35
C GLY A 90 -27.49 2.33 -12.63
N THR A 91 -28.23 3.41 -12.48
CA THR A 91 -28.55 4.34 -13.56
C THR A 91 -28.01 5.74 -13.22
N GLU A 92 -27.99 6.66 -14.17
CA GLU A 92 -27.62 8.06 -13.92
C GLU A 92 -28.47 8.71 -12.81
N ASN A 93 -29.72 8.28 -12.65
CA ASN A 93 -30.69 8.78 -11.70
C ASN A 93 -30.80 7.93 -10.41
N GLY A 94 -30.03 6.85 -10.28
CA GLY A 94 -30.12 5.99 -9.12
C GLY A 94 -29.07 4.91 -9.03
N PHE A 95 -28.27 4.97 -7.99
CA PHE A 95 -27.24 3.99 -7.69
C PHE A 95 -27.80 2.66 -7.19
N LEU A 96 -27.02 1.59 -7.38
CA LEU A 96 -27.12 0.40 -6.55
C LEU A 96 -26.22 0.63 -5.32
N VAL A 97 -26.82 0.67 -4.13
CA VAL A 97 -26.10 1.00 -2.89
C VAL A 97 -26.12 -0.20 -1.96
N PHE A 98 -24.94 -0.69 -1.59
CA PHE A 98 -24.73 -1.65 -0.51
C PHE A 98 -24.30 -0.88 0.72
N LYS A 99 -25.07 -0.95 1.81
CA LYS A 99 -24.77 -0.17 3.00
C LYS A 99 -25.23 -0.83 4.30
N SER A 100 -24.63 -0.41 5.42
CA SER A 100 -25.29 -0.50 6.72
C SER A 100 -25.77 0.88 7.16
N GLU A 101 -26.71 0.93 8.09
CA GLU A 101 -27.13 2.22 8.66
C GLU A 101 -26.00 2.82 9.53
N PRO A 102 -25.88 4.15 9.60
CA PRO A 102 -24.87 4.80 10.43
C PRO A 102 -24.93 4.34 11.90
N GLY A 103 -23.76 3.94 12.45
CA GLY A 103 -23.66 3.41 13.81
C GLY A 103 -23.97 1.91 13.93
N GLU A 104 -24.46 1.27 12.86
CA GLU A 104 -24.64 -0.19 12.79
C GLU A 104 -23.39 -0.81 12.13
N LYS A 105 -22.83 -1.85 12.74
CA LYS A 105 -21.67 -2.55 12.18
C LYS A 105 -22.11 -3.85 11.51
N ALA A 106 -22.01 -3.90 10.18
CA ALA A 106 -22.20 -5.11 9.37
C ALA A 106 -20.80 -5.58 8.92
N VAL A 107 -20.38 -6.75 9.42
CA VAL A 107 -19.06 -7.33 9.19
C VAL A 107 -19.17 -8.51 8.23
N PHE A 108 -18.59 -8.39 7.06
CA PHE A 108 -18.50 -9.44 6.03
C PHE A 108 -17.15 -10.15 6.15
N ARG A 109 -17.20 -11.36 6.69
CA ARG A 109 -16.03 -12.16 7.00
C ARG A 109 -15.83 -13.27 5.98
N GLY A 110 -14.70 -13.25 5.27
CA GLY A 110 -14.33 -14.28 4.30
C GLY A 110 -13.59 -15.46 4.93
N GLY A 111 -13.86 -15.72 6.18
CA GLY A 111 -13.27 -16.79 6.98
C GLY A 111 -14.27 -17.45 7.90
N ILE A 112 -13.89 -18.57 8.48
CA ILE A 112 -14.68 -19.32 9.47
C ILE A 112 -13.97 -19.34 10.80
N GLN A 113 -14.78 -19.38 11.88
CA GLN A 113 -14.29 -19.62 13.22
C GLN A 113 -14.02 -21.12 13.40
N ILE A 114 -12.86 -21.45 13.97
CA ILE A 114 -12.54 -22.80 14.40
C ILE A 114 -12.59 -22.88 15.93
N SER A 115 -13.05 -24.02 16.43
CA SER A 115 -13.21 -24.28 17.86
C SER A 115 -12.82 -25.71 18.19
N GLY A 116 -12.85 -26.06 19.47
CA GLY A 116 -12.52 -27.42 19.90
C GLY A 116 -11.03 -27.61 20.16
N PHE A 117 -10.31 -26.54 20.49
CA PHE A 117 -8.92 -26.63 20.92
C PHE A 117 -8.79 -27.45 22.20
N GLU A 118 -7.75 -28.27 22.25
CA GLU A 118 -7.35 -29.08 23.38
C GLU A 118 -5.95 -28.68 23.87
N LYS A 119 -5.70 -28.73 25.15
CA LYS A 119 -4.37 -28.57 25.73
C LYS A 119 -3.52 -29.83 25.49
N VAL A 120 -2.41 -29.64 24.78
CA VAL A 120 -1.32 -30.63 24.76
C VAL A 120 -0.44 -30.46 26.00
N SER A 121 -0.22 -29.19 26.38
CA SER A 121 0.42 -28.76 27.61
C SER A 121 -0.06 -27.35 27.97
N ASP A 122 0.38 -26.78 29.08
CA ASP A 122 0.07 -25.37 29.41
C ASP A 122 0.59 -24.36 28.39
N LYS A 123 1.58 -24.76 27.60
CA LYS A 123 2.23 -23.92 26.56
C LYS A 123 1.88 -24.30 25.14
N LEU A 124 1.03 -25.30 24.93
CA LEU A 124 0.73 -25.76 23.56
C LEU A 124 -0.70 -26.26 23.48
N TRP A 125 -1.46 -25.70 22.53
CA TRP A 125 -2.81 -26.13 22.20
C TRP A 125 -2.83 -26.76 20.81
N LYS A 126 -3.80 -27.62 20.55
CA LYS A 126 -4.04 -28.20 19.22
C LYS A 126 -5.53 -28.28 18.92
N VAL A 127 -5.86 -28.32 17.66
CA VAL A 127 -7.22 -28.60 17.17
C VAL A 127 -7.13 -29.36 15.84
N PHE A 128 -8.10 -30.23 15.58
CA PHE A 128 -8.26 -30.86 14.29
C PHE A 128 -9.13 -29.99 13.39
N VAL A 129 -8.64 -29.67 12.19
CA VAL A 129 -9.30 -28.85 11.17
C VAL A 129 -9.69 -29.77 9.99
N PRO A 130 -10.93 -30.28 9.94
CA PRO A 130 -11.38 -31.26 8.95
C PRO A 130 -11.23 -30.77 7.52
N GLN A 131 -11.40 -29.48 7.28
CA GLN A 131 -11.32 -28.85 5.96
C GLN A 131 -9.93 -29.07 5.31
N VAL A 132 -8.88 -29.09 6.12
CA VAL A 132 -7.51 -29.35 5.65
C VAL A 132 -7.32 -30.82 5.35
N ALA A 133 -7.77 -31.70 6.26
CA ALA A 133 -7.55 -33.15 6.15
C ALA A 133 -8.35 -33.76 5.00
N TRP A 134 -9.60 -33.33 4.80
CA TRP A 134 -10.55 -34.01 3.90
C TRP A 134 -10.79 -33.29 2.57
N TYR A 135 -10.54 -31.96 2.52
CA TYR A 135 -10.90 -31.14 1.35
C TYR A 135 -9.72 -30.37 0.75
N ASP A 136 -8.48 -30.67 1.17
CA ASP A 136 -7.23 -29.95 0.78
C ASP A 136 -7.32 -28.40 0.91
N SER A 137 -8.15 -27.95 1.85
CA SER A 137 -8.35 -26.54 2.12
C SER A 137 -7.27 -26.01 3.07
N TYR A 138 -6.00 -26.10 2.64
CA TYR A 138 -4.85 -25.60 3.39
C TYR A 138 -4.81 -24.08 3.39
N PHE A 139 -4.54 -23.48 4.54
CA PHE A 139 -4.45 -22.03 4.72
C PHE A 139 -3.08 -21.63 5.26
N GLU A 140 -2.69 -20.38 5.00
CA GLU A 140 -1.40 -19.82 5.40
C GLU A 140 -1.53 -18.62 6.33
N GLN A 141 -2.73 -18.25 6.78
CA GLN A 141 -3.01 -17.20 7.75
C GLN A 141 -3.96 -17.72 8.82
N LEU A 142 -3.69 -17.28 10.06
CA LEU A 142 -4.53 -17.54 11.24
C LEU A 142 -4.74 -16.21 11.97
N TYR A 143 -5.95 -15.96 12.41
CA TYR A 143 -6.29 -14.79 13.22
C TYR A 143 -6.78 -15.24 14.60
N VAL A 144 -6.14 -14.72 15.64
CA VAL A 144 -6.43 -15.07 17.04
C VAL A 144 -6.87 -13.81 17.77
N ASN A 145 -8.10 -13.81 18.30
CA ASN A 145 -8.72 -12.63 18.91
C ASN A 145 -8.66 -11.38 18.00
N GLY A 146 -8.89 -11.55 16.68
CA GLY A 146 -8.84 -10.47 15.73
C GLY A 146 -7.43 -9.95 15.39
N GLN A 147 -6.38 -10.66 15.77
CA GLN A 147 -5.00 -10.33 15.47
C GLN A 147 -4.38 -11.41 14.58
N ARG A 148 -3.56 -11.00 13.59
CA ARG A 148 -2.79 -11.95 12.77
C ARG A 148 -1.79 -12.69 13.64
N ALA A 149 -1.91 -14.02 13.73
CA ALA A 149 -0.96 -14.85 14.45
C ALA A 149 0.30 -15.12 13.63
N VAL A 150 1.43 -15.27 14.29
CA VAL A 150 2.71 -15.52 13.64
C VAL A 150 2.80 -16.98 13.21
N ARG A 151 3.04 -17.24 11.94
CA ARG A 151 3.33 -18.59 11.45
C ARG A 151 4.69 -19.03 12.00
N ALA A 152 4.78 -20.23 12.60
CA ALA A 152 6.02 -20.74 13.18
C ALA A 152 7.21 -20.52 12.25
N ARG A 153 8.24 -19.82 12.70
CA ARG A 153 9.34 -19.34 11.85
C ARG A 153 10.69 -19.31 12.56
N ASN A 154 11.75 -19.36 11.78
CA ASN A 154 13.11 -19.13 12.27
C ASN A 154 13.84 -18.10 11.38
N PRO A 155 14.43 -17.04 11.94
CA PRO A 155 14.43 -16.69 13.36
C PRO A 155 13.08 -16.08 13.79
N ASN A 156 12.75 -16.08 15.09
CA ASN A 156 11.54 -15.45 15.62
C ASN A 156 11.53 -13.93 15.45
N THR A 157 12.72 -13.32 15.44
CA THR A 157 12.91 -11.89 15.20
C THR A 157 14.11 -11.65 14.29
N GLY A 158 14.01 -10.64 13.41
CA GLY A 158 15.07 -10.32 12.45
C GLY A 158 15.21 -11.37 11.37
N PHE A 159 16.43 -11.57 10.87
CA PHE A 159 16.72 -12.38 9.69
C PHE A 159 18.03 -13.13 9.84
N ASN A 160 18.09 -14.33 9.27
CA ASN A 160 19.33 -15.04 8.95
C ASN A 160 19.96 -14.49 7.66
N ARG A 161 21.21 -14.87 7.36
CA ARG A 161 21.92 -14.47 6.16
C ARG A 161 22.20 -15.65 5.24
N VAL A 162 22.10 -15.40 3.93
CA VAL A 162 22.57 -16.33 2.91
C VAL A 162 24.10 -16.27 2.89
N LYS A 163 24.75 -17.43 2.97
CA LYS A 163 26.21 -17.52 2.87
C LYS A 163 26.65 -17.56 1.41
N ASN A 164 25.99 -18.39 0.61
CA ASN A 164 26.24 -18.52 -0.82
C ASN A 164 25.01 -19.07 -1.53
N VAL A 165 24.89 -18.83 -2.83
CA VAL A 165 23.85 -19.39 -3.69
C VAL A 165 24.45 -19.81 -5.04
N THR A 166 24.00 -20.95 -5.53
CA THR A 166 24.28 -21.43 -6.89
C THR A 166 22.97 -21.76 -7.57
N GLU A 167 22.79 -21.32 -8.82
CA GLU A 167 21.63 -21.62 -9.61
C GLU A 167 21.98 -22.53 -10.78
N THR A 168 21.16 -23.57 -10.98
CA THR A 168 21.20 -24.46 -12.16
C THR A 168 19.91 -24.20 -12.94
N VAL A 169 20.05 -23.61 -14.11
CA VAL A 169 18.95 -23.39 -15.04
C VAL A 169 18.57 -24.66 -15.72
N LEU A 170 17.31 -25.09 -15.60
CA LEU A 170 16.73 -26.27 -16.27
C LEU A 170 16.01 -25.86 -17.55
N GLU A 171 15.24 -24.76 -17.51
CA GLU A 171 14.53 -24.18 -18.65
C GLU A 171 14.75 -22.67 -18.67
N LYS A 172 15.28 -22.15 -19.78
CA LYS A 172 15.60 -20.73 -19.90
C LYS A 172 14.34 -19.86 -20.07
N GLY A 173 13.33 -20.36 -20.81
CA GLY A 173 12.16 -19.59 -21.18
C GLY A 173 12.46 -18.39 -22.13
N GLU A 174 11.45 -17.62 -22.42
CA GLU A 174 11.56 -16.40 -23.26
C GLU A 174 11.77 -15.12 -22.46
N GLY A 175 11.57 -15.17 -21.13
CA GLY A 175 11.67 -14.04 -20.22
C GLY A 175 13.11 -13.60 -19.92
N ARG A 176 13.23 -12.56 -19.10
CA ARG A 176 14.54 -12.07 -18.63
C ARG A 176 15.12 -12.93 -17.51
N SER A 177 14.28 -13.61 -16.72
CA SER A 177 14.66 -14.65 -15.75
C SER A 177 14.44 -16.03 -16.33
N PRO A 178 15.17 -17.07 -15.87
CA PRO A 178 14.88 -18.46 -16.24
C PRO A 178 13.47 -18.88 -15.83
N GLU A 179 12.79 -19.62 -16.69
CA GLU A 179 11.44 -20.11 -16.42
C GLU A 179 11.43 -21.21 -15.37
N LEU A 180 12.45 -22.08 -15.41
CA LEU A 180 12.63 -23.12 -14.40
C LEU A 180 14.12 -23.27 -14.02
N ALA A 181 14.39 -23.19 -12.73
CA ALA A 181 15.72 -23.38 -12.17
C ALA A 181 15.68 -24.05 -10.79
N VAL A 182 16.81 -24.57 -10.37
CA VAL A 182 17.05 -25.06 -9.02
C VAL A 182 18.12 -24.20 -8.38
N GLN A 183 17.86 -23.68 -7.19
CA GLN A 183 18.82 -22.95 -6.38
C GLN A 183 19.32 -23.83 -5.24
N LYS A 184 20.63 -23.95 -5.09
CA LYS A 184 21.29 -24.46 -3.89
C LYS A 184 21.74 -23.28 -3.06
N ILE A 185 21.24 -23.15 -1.85
CA ILE A 185 21.45 -22.03 -0.96
C ILE A 185 22.20 -22.51 0.28
N GLU A 186 23.45 -22.09 0.43
CA GLU A 186 24.22 -22.30 1.66
C GLU A 186 23.75 -21.30 2.73
N LEU A 187 23.45 -21.81 3.91
CA LEU A 187 22.90 -21.03 5.02
C LEU A 187 23.96 -20.85 6.11
N ASP A 188 23.98 -19.69 6.71
CA ASP A 188 24.69 -19.45 7.94
C ASP A 188 24.11 -20.21 9.13
N ASN A 189 23.96 -20.46 10.06
CA ASN A 189 23.23 -21.07 11.16
C ASN A 189 22.41 -22.35 10.81
N PHE A 190 22.84 -23.13 9.80
CA PHE A 190 22.10 -24.31 9.36
C PHE A 190 21.71 -25.28 10.50
N ASP A 191 22.65 -25.54 11.43
CA ASP A 191 22.43 -26.46 12.53
C ASP A 191 21.42 -25.94 13.57
N ALA A 192 21.26 -24.61 13.67
CA ALA A 192 20.29 -23.99 14.57
C ALA A 192 18.84 -24.00 14.03
N LEU A 193 18.64 -24.46 12.78
CA LEU A 193 17.31 -24.49 12.16
C LEU A 193 16.49 -25.75 12.51
N GLY A 194 17.08 -26.74 13.20
CA GLY A 194 16.37 -27.96 13.62
C GLY A 194 16.02 -28.90 12.47
N PHE A 195 16.76 -28.84 11.36
CA PHE A 195 16.47 -29.64 10.15
C PHE A 195 16.71 -31.13 10.31
N GLU A 196 17.37 -31.58 11.38
CA GLU A 196 17.49 -32.99 11.73
C GLU A 196 16.15 -33.65 12.04
N THR A 197 15.15 -32.86 12.41
CA THR A 197 13.77 -33.31 12.66
C THR A 197 12.85 -33.14 11.46
N PHE A 198 13.38 -32.65 10.32
CA PHE A 198 12.59 -32.34 9.13
C PHE A 198 12.02 -33.63 8.53
N SER A 199 10.71 -33.71 8.43
CA SER A 199 9.98 -34.82 7.80
C SER A 199 9.79 -34.57 6.31
N GLN A 200 9.38 -35.59 5.55
CA GLN A 200 8.99 -35.38 4.15
C GLN A 200 7.84 -34.39 3.99
N GLN A 201 7.01 -34.26 5.01
CA GLN A 201 5.91 -33.33 5.03
C GLN A 201 6.37 -31.87 5.18
N ASP A 202 7.41 -31.62 5.98
CA ASP A 202 7.98 -30.29 6.14
C ASP A 202 8.53 -29.76 4.81
N PHE A 203 9.12 -30.58 3.95
CA PHE A 203 9.56 -30.22 2.60
C PHE A 203 8.41 -29.74 1.70
N ARG A 204 7.20 -30.20 1.94
CA ARG A 204 6.04 -29.80 1.17
C ARG A 204 5.57 -28.38 1.52
N ASP A 205 5.73 -27.96 2.76
CA ASP A 205 5.03 -26.81 3.33
C ASP A 205 5.97 -25.73 3.89
N ALA A 206 7.22 -26.08 4.22
CA ALA A 206 8.20 -25.08 4.66
C ALA A 206 8.53 -24.11 3.53
N LEU A 207 8.45 -22.83 3.85
CA LEU A 207 8.76 -21.72 2.95
C LEU A 207 10.02 -21.01 3.41
N ILE A 208 11.00 -20.86 2.52
CA ILE A 208 12.10 -19.93 2.71
C ILE A 208 11.75 -18.61 2.01
N ILE A 209 11.88 -17.52 2.76
CA ILE A 209 11.53 -16.17 2.30
C ILE A 209 12.81 -15.37 2.27
N PHE A 210 13.22 -14.97 1.06
CA PHE A 210 14.40 -14.14 0.85
C PHE A 210 14.00 -12.68 0.75
N TYR A 211 14.81 -11.82 1.37
CA TYR A 211 14.75 -10.37 1.26
C TYR A 211 15.94 -9.91 0.39
N HIS A 212 15.62 -9.45 -0.80
CA HIS A 212 16.60 -8.90 -1.76
C HIS A 212 16.86 -7.40 -1.49
N ASN A 213 17.10 -6.63 -2.55
CA ASN A 213 17.21 -5.18 -2.40
C ASN A 213 15.82 -4.54 -2.24
N TRP A 214 14.95 -4.62 -3.24
CA TRP A 214 13.65 -3.93 -3.25
C TRP A 214 12.42 -4.86 -3.35
N ASP A 215 12.63 -6.16 -3.32
CA ASP A 215 11.56 -7.15 -3.31
C ASP A 215 11.90 -8.36 -2.42
N ASN A 216 10.99 -9.30 -2.35
CA ASN A 216 11.15 -10.54 -1.61
C ASN A 216 10.75 -11.73 -2.49
N THR A 217 11.29 -12.91 -2.19
CA THR A 217 10.97 -14.16 -2.86
C THR A 217 10.51 -15.18 -1.83
N ARG A 218 9.44 -15.91 -2.13
CA ARG A 218 8.90 -16.99 -1.30
C ARG A 218 8.99 -18.29 -2.06
N LYS A 219 9.81 -19.24 -1.59
CA LYS A 219 9.97 -20.56 -2.24
C LYS A 219 9.83 -21.68 -1.24
N ARG A 220 9.35 -22.84 -1.73
CA ARG A 220 9.32 -24.05 -0.91
C ARG A 220 10.71 -24.64 -0.79
N VAL A 221 11.03 -25.15 0.40
CA VAL A 221 12.22 -25.94 0.61
C VAL A 221 11.97 -27.32 0.01
N THR A 222 12.66 -27.66 -1.09
CA THR A 222 12.47 -28.92 -1.82
C THR A 222 13.47 -29.99 -1.43
N GLY A 223 14.52 -29.64 -0.71
CA GLY A 223 15.55 -30.57 -0.24
C GLY A 223 16.53 -29.86 0.65
N LEU A 224 17.36 -30.67 1.36
CA LEU A 224 18.46 -30.17 2.17
C LEU A 224 19.64 -31.11 2.13
N THR A 225 20.83 -30.60 2.42
CA THR A 225 22.05 -31.40 2.64
C THR A 225 22.85 -30.86 3.82
N LYS A 226 23.23 -31.77 4.74
CA LYS A 226 24.14 -31.42 5.84
C LYS A 226 25.54 -31.10 5.32
N GLN A 227 25.98 -31.82 4.28
CA GLN A 227 27.25 -31.54 3.63
C GLN A 227 27.16 -30.23 2.86
N GLY A 228 27.75 -29.16 3.41
CA GLY A 228 27.70 -27.81 2.87
C GLY A 228 26.52 -27.00 3.37
N SER A 229 25.82 -27.43 4.44
CA SER A 229 24.80 -26.63 5.17
C SER A 229 23.85 -25.94 4.23
N SER A 230 23.21 -26.67 3.31
CA SER A 230 22.42 -26.07 2.22
C SER A 230 20.99 -26.59 2.17
N VAL A 231 20.09 -25.69 1.74
CA VAL A 231 18.75 -26.04 1.29
C VAL A 231 18.64 -25.89 -0.23
N PHE A 232 17.65 -26.57 -0.81
CA PHE A 232 17.31 -26.48 -2.22
C PHE A 232 15.93 -25.89 -2.39
N THR A 233 15.77 -25.06 -3.42
CA THR A 233 14.48 -24.54 -3.89
C THR A 233 14.38 -24.74 -5.39
N ALA A 234 13.16 -24.81 -5.93
CA ALA A 234 12.91 -24.92 -7.36
C ALA A 234 11.78 -23.95 -7.78
N GLY A 235 11.65 -23.73 -9.09
CA GLY A 235 10.66 -22.86 -9.69
C GLY A 235 11.31 -21.81 -10.59
N GLU A 236 10.73 -20.63 -10.72
CA GLU A 236 11.29 -19.53 -11.51
C GLU A 236 12.73 -19.21 -11.05
N GLY A 237 13.62 -18.97 -12.02
CA GLY A 237 15.00 -18.62 -11.75
C GLY A 237 15.19 -17.23 -11.15
N MET A 238 16.37 -16.96 -10.62
CA MET A 238 16.69 -15.67 -10.03
C MET A 238 16.61 -14.53 -11.05
N LYS A 239 16.09 -13.41 -10.64
CA LYS A 239 16.09 -12.17 -11.43
C LYS A 239 17.52 -11.63 -11.55
N PRO A 240 18.10 -11.50 -12.78
CA PRO A 240 19.49 -11.07 -12.95
C PRO A 240 19.77 -9.65 -12.46
N TRP A 241 18.75 -8.81 -12.33
CA TRP A 241 18.86 -7.43 -11.82
C TRP A 241 18.66 -7.32 -10.30
N ASN A 242 18.14 -8.37 -9.64
CA ASN A 242 17.94 -8.41 -8.18
C ASN A 242 18.06 -9.86 -7.66
N PRO A 243 19.23 -10.52 -7.83
CA PRO A 243 19.40 -11.94 -7.49
C PRO A 243 19.53 -12.15 -5.98
N ILE A 244 19.23 -13.38 -5.54
CA ILE A 244 19.66 -13.87 -4.23
C ILE A 244 21.20 -13.94 -4.23
N ASN A 245 21.82 -13.43 -3.18
CA ASN A 245 23.28 -13.43 -3.02
C ASN A 245 23.65 -13.42 -1.51
N ASN A 246 24.93 -13.35 -1.21
CA ASN A 246 25.45 -13.34 0.17
C ASN A 246 25.07 -12.09 1.01
N LYS A 247 24.44 -11.07 0.42
CA LYS A 247 23.86 -9.95 1.14
C LYS A 247 22.38 -10.19 1.45
N SER A 248 21.75 -11.11 0.78
CA SER A 248 20.34 -11.44 0.97
C SER A 248 20.12 -12.01 2.36
N ARG A 249 19.04 -11.61 2.95
CA ARG A 249 18.55 -12.09 4.25
C ARG A 249 17.41 -13.05 4.00
N TYR A 250 17.17 -13.95 4.95
CA TYR A 250 16.08 -14.91 4.85
C TYR A 250 15.48 -15.23 6.22
N LEU A 251 14.29 -15.77 6.17
CA LEU A 251 13.66 -16.54 7.25
C LEU A 251 13.01 -17.80 6.65
N ILE A 252 12.79 -18.81 7.49
CA ILE A 252 12.06 -20.02 7.09
C ILE A 252 10.85 -20.17 7.99
N GLU A 253 9.68 -20.39 7.38
CA GLU A 253 8.43 -20.53 8.11
C GLU A 253 7.72 -21.85 7.81
N ASN A 254 6.81 -22.23 8.69
CA ASN A 254 5.90 -23.35 8.57
C ASN A 254 6.59 -24.73 8.57
N TYR A 255 7.37 -24.99 9.59
CA TYR A 255 7.84 -26.32 9.93
C TYR A 255 7.78 -26.53 11.45
N ARG A 256 7.65 -27.81 11.85
CA ARG A 256 7.31 -28.14 13.26
C ARG A 256 8.34 -27.68 14.28
N ALA A 257 9.65 -27.80 13.94
CA ALA A 257 10.72 -27.39 14.86
C ALA A 257 10.81 -25.88 15.11
N ALA A 258 10.22 -25.04 14.22
CA ALA A 258 10.17 -23.61 14.40
C ALA A 258 9.02 -23.13 15.32
N LEU A 259 8.16 -24.03 15.77
CA LEU A 259 7.07 -23.69 16.69
C LEU A 259 7.62 -23.63 18.13
N ASP A 260 8.16 -22.50 18.55
CA ASP A 260 8.89 -22.36 19.82
C ASP A 260 8.65 -21.05 20.57
N ALA A 261 7.86 -20.11 20.02
CA ALA A 261 7.56 -18.81 20.64
C ALA A 261 6.05 -18.57 20.85
N PRO A 262 5.66 -17.84 21.92
CA PRO A 262 4.26 -17.45 22.14
C PRO A 262 3.66 -16.68 20.97
N GLY A 263 2.41 -17.00 20.60
CA GLY A 263 1.69 -16.41 19.46
C GLY A 263 1.95 -17.13 18.13
N GLU A 264 2.83 -18.11 18.11
CA GLU A 264 3.10 -18.90 16.92
C GLU A 264 2.13 -20.05 16.72
N TRP A 265 1.92 -20.39 15.44
CA TRP A 265 1.10 -21.52 15.02
C TRP A 265 1.76 -22.33 13.90
N PHE A 266 1.44 -23.60 13.86
CA PHE A 266 1.86 -24.54 12.82
C PHE A 266 0.68 -25.42 12.40
N LEU A 267 0.47 -25.57 11.09
CA LEU A 267 -0.56 -26.41 10.52
C LEU A 267 0.07 -27.62 9.82
N ASP A 268 -0.30 -28.80 10.28
CA ASP A 268 0.06 -30.06 9.66
C ASP A 268 -0.94 -30.43 8.56
N ARG A 269 -0.47 -31.08 7.48
CA ARG A 269 -1.33 -31.54 6.37
C ARG A 269 -2.37 -32.60 6.79
N SER A 270 -2.16 -33.28 7.90
CA SER A 270 -3.19 -34.14 8.49
C SER A 270 -4.38 -33.38 9.06
N GLY A 271 -4.33 -32.04 9.04
CA GLY A 271 -5.35 -31.16 9.58
C GLY A 271 -5.17 -30.79 11.05
N VAL A 272 -4.06 -31.13 11.67
CA VAL A 272 -3.80 -30.71 13.05
C VAL A 272 -3.13 -29.34 13.08
N LEU A 273 -3.81 -28.37 13.66
CA LEU A 273 -3.30 -27.04 13.93
C LEU A 273 -2.77 -27.00 15.36
N TYR A 274 -1.56 -26.51 15.52
CA TYR A 274 -0.89 -26.27 16.81
C TYR A 274 -0.76 -24.76 17.02
N TYR A 275 -0.93 -24.31 18.26
CA TYR A 275 -0.79 -22.91 18.66
C TYR A 275 -0.12 -22.80 20.04
N ILE A 276 0.88 -21.93 20.18
CA ILE A 276 1.47 -21.54 21.44
C ILE A 276 0.77 -20.29 21.95
N PRO A 277 -0.01 -20.36 23.04
CA PRO A 277 -0.79 -19.21 23.50
C PRO A 277 0.11 -18.06 24.01
N LEU A 278 -0.38 -16.84 23.82
CA LEU A 278 0.20 -15.66 24.45
C LEU A 278 -0.13 -15.68 25.96
N GLU A 279 0.66 -14.94 26.73
CA GLU A 279 0.42 -14.81 28.18
C GLU A 279 -1.00 -14.31 28.46
N GLY A 280 -1.69 -14.96 29.39
CA GLY A 280 -3.06 -14.62 29.77
C GLY A 280 -4.16 -15.19 28.88
N GLN A 281 -3.86 -15.79 27.74
CA GLN A 281 -4.86 -16.45 26.90
C GLN A 281 -5.37 -17.76 27.53
N ARG A 282 -6.66 -18.02 27.38
CA ARG A 282 -7.32 -19.26 27.76
C ARG A 282 -8.18 -19.77 26.62
N ILE A 283 -8.27 -21.07 26.44
CA ILE A 283 -9.04 -21.70 25.36
C ILE A 283 -10.49 -21.19 25.33
N GLU A 284 -11.09 -21.03 26.51
CA GLU A 284 -12.50 -20.69 26.66
C GLU A 284 -12.87 -19.27 26.18
N ASN A 285 -11.88 -18.37 26.13
CA ASN A 285 -12.10 -16.96 25.73
C ASN A 285 -11.22 -16.52 24.55
N THR A 286 -10.62 -17.46 23.83
CA THR A 286 -9.80 -17.19 22.65
C THR A 286 -10.54 -17.63 21.38
N THR A 287 -10.70 -16.70 20.46
CA THR A 287 -11.32 -16.96 19.16
C THR A 287 -10.27 -17.17 18.09
N PHE A 288 -10.52 -18.11 17.19
CA PHE A 288 -9.62 -18.44 16.10
C PHE A 288 -10.38 -18.40 14.79
N HIS A 289 -9.85 -17.68 13.80
CA HIS A 289 -10.44 -17.58 12.48
C HIS A 289 -9.42 -17.94 11.40
N ILE A 290 -9.86 -18.68 10.40
CA ILE A 290 -9.10 -19.05 9.22
C ILE A 290 -9.79 -18.52 7.96
N PRO A 291 -9.05 -18.01 6.96
CA PRO A 291 -9.65 -17.55 5.71
C PRO A 291 -10.11 -18.74 4.85
N VAL A 292 -11.23 -18.57 4.14
CA VAL A 292 -11.76 -19.55 3.19
C VAL A 292 -11.90 -18.97 1.77
N ILE A 293 -11.91 -17.63 1.63
CA ILE A 293 -11.88 -16.94 0.35
C ILE A 293 -10.65 -16.04 0.25
N THR A 294 -10.30 -15.66 -0.97
CA THR A 294 -9.17 -14.77 -1.26
C THR A 294 -9.60 -13.39 -1.78
N ASN A 295 -10.89 -13.23 -2.06
CA ASN A 295 -11.46 -12.01 -2.64
C ASN A 295 -12.87 -11.78 -2.07
N PHE A 296 -13.18 -10.52 -1.68
CA PHE A 296 -14.52 -10.16 -1.18
C PHE A 296 -15.46 -9.72 -2.29
N ILE A 297 -14.96 -8.89 -3.22
CA ILE A 297 -15.78 -8.26 -4.26
C ILE A 297 -15.03 -8.30 -5.58
N SER A 298 -15.72 -8.74 -6.62
CA SER A 298 -15.24 -8.68 -7.99
C SER A 298 -16.26 -7.95 -8.87
N ILE A 299 -15.89 -6.78 -9.38
CA ILE A 299 -16.71 -5.95 -10.27
C ILE A 299 -16.19 -6.15 -11.69
N GLN A 300 -16.97 -6.84 -12.53
CA GLN A 300 -16.53 -7.32 -13.82
C GLN A 300 -17.48 -6.85 -14.93
N GLY A 301 -17.12 -5.76 -15.61
CA GLY A 301 -17.77 -5.42 -16.88
C GLY A 301 -17.36 -6.38 -17.99
N ASP A 302 -17.98 -6.24 -19.15
CA ASP A 302 -17.73 -7.12 -20.30
C ASP A 302 -16.61 -6.54 -21.21
N PRO A 303 -15.43 -7.17 -21.24
CA PRO A 303 -14.32 -6.68 -22.08
C PRO A 303 -14.57 -6.87 -23.58
N VAL A 304 -15.50 -7.73 -24.00
CA VAL A 304 -15.81 -7.99 -25.39
C VAL A 304 -16.72 -6.90 -25.95
N SER A 305 -17.80 -6.60 -25.25
CA SER A 305 -18.75 -5.54 -25.65
C SER A 305 -18.33 -4.14 -25.16
N GLY A 306 -17.38 -4.05 -24.25
CA GLY A 306 -16.98 -2.80 -23.58
C GLY A 306 -17.98 -2.29 -22.56
N LYS A 307 -19.03 -3.06 -22.22
CA LYS A 307 -20.02 -2.64 -21.22
C LYS A 307 -19.42 -2.64 -19.83
N LYS A 308 -19.55 -1.51 -19.16
CA LYS A 308 -19.04 -1.32 -17.79
C LYS A 308 -20.11 -1.68 -16.75
N VAL A 309 -19.65 -1.99 -15.54
CA VAL A 309 -20.46 -1.90 -14.33
C VAL A 309 -20.42 -0.45 -13.87
N GLU A 310 -21.56 0.19 -13.69
CA GLU A 310 -21.63 1.62 -13.39
C GLU A 310 -22.58 1.95 -12.24
N ASN A 311 -22.31 3.06 -11.54
CA ASN A 311 -23.19 3.63 -10.54
C ASN A 311 -23.47 2.66 -9.38
N VAL A 312 -22.42 2.16 -8.73
CA VAL A 312 -22.51 1.29 -7.55
C VAL A 312 -21.79 1.93 -6.37
N LYS A 313 -22.38 1.87 -5.18
CA LYS A 313 -21.79 2.37 -3.92
C LYS A 313 -21.75 1.30 -2.85
N PHE A 314 -20.68 1.35 -2.06
CA PHE A 314 -20.51 0.59 -0.83
C PHE A 314 -20.27 1.59 0.31
N GLU A 315 -21.12 1.55 1.34
CA GLU A 315 -21.09 2.54 2.42
C GLU A 315 -21.19 1.88 3.80
N ASN A 316 -20.32 2.25 4.73
CA ASN A 316 -20.36 1.82 6.13
C ASN A 316 -20.26 0.29 6.32
N LEU A 317 -19.48 -0.40 5.51
CA LEU A 317 -19.33 -1.86 5.55
C LEU A 317 -17.92 -2.26 5.99
N VAL A 318 -17.82 -3.38 6.69
CA VAL A 318 -16.56 -3.98 7.09
C VAL A 318 -16.34 -5.28 6.33
N PHE A 319 -15.17 -5.43 5.70
CA PHE A 319 -14.73 -6.64 5.01
C PHE A 319 -13.43 -7.13 5.66
N GLU A 320 -13.44 -8.32 6.20
CA GLU A 320 -12.28 -8.86 6.90
C GLU A 320 -12.06 -10.36 6.67
N ILE A 321 -10.81 -10.79 6.84
CA ILE A 321 -10.36 -12.19 6.73
C ILE A 321 -10.53 -12.75 5.33
N ALA A 322 -9.65 -12.32 4.43
CA ALA A 322 -9.44 -12.95 3.13
C ALA A 322 -7.99 -13.42 3.01
N GLY A 323 -7.78 -14.65 2.56
CA GLY A 323 -6.48 -15.29 2.58
C GLY A 323 -5.62 -15.07 1.35
N TYR A 324 -4.38 -15.51 1.46
CA TYR A 324 -3.46 -15.78 0.36
C TYR A 324 -2.84 -17.16 0.58
N LYS A 325 -2.62 -17.89 -0.50
CA LYS A 325 -1.95 -19.20 -0.50
C LYS A 325 -0.78 -19.14 -1.49
N THR A 326 0.41 -19.45 -1.02
CA THR A 326 1.60 -19.49 -1.88
C THR A 326 1.45 -20.62 -2.91
N PRO A 327 1.59 -20.36 -4.22
CA PRO A 327 1.56 -21.39 -5.25
C PRO A 327 2.61 -22.48 -5.01
N PRO A 328 2.45 -23.69 -5.60
CA PRO A 328 3.42 -24.78 -5.44
C PRO A 328 4.84 -24.41 -5.88
N GLU A 329 4.96 -23.62 -6.94
CA GLU A 329 6.21 -23.11 -7.50
C GLU A 329 6.85 -21.97 -6.69
N GLY A 330 6.16 -21.47 -5.68
CA GLY A 330 6.56 -20.30 -4.92
C GLY A 330 6.00 -19.00 -5.49
N ASN A 331 6.54 -17.86 -5.06
CA ASN A 331 6.13 -16.54 -5.53
C ASN A 331 7.33 -15.60 -5.65
N GLU A 332 7.46 -14.99 -6.82
CA GLU A 332 8.44 -13.95 -7.17
C GLU A 332 7.67 -12.64 -7.45
N PRO A 333 7.26 -11.88 -6.41
CA PRO A 333 6.22 -10.86 -6.57
C PRO A 333 6.61 -9.63 -7.37
N ALA A 334 7.81 -9.49 -7.86
CA ALA A 334 8.32 -8.29 -8.53
C ALA A 334 8.21 -7.02 -7.68
N GLN A 335 8.79 -5.92 -8.15
CA GLN A 335 8.73 -4.61 -7.50
C GLN A 335 7.27 -4.23 -7.14
N ALA A 336 7.09 -3.63 -5.98
CA ALA A 336 5.79 -3.20 -5.46
C ALA A 336 4.74 -4.32 -5.38
N ALA A 337 5.15 -5.60 -5.31
CA ALA A 337 4.25 -6.75 -5.39
C ALA A 337 3.23 -6.62 -6.55
N ALA A 338 3.67 -6.10 -7.70
CA ALA A 338 2.81 -5.69 -8.81
C ALA A 338 1.84 -6.78 -9.32
N PRO A 339 2.24 -8.07 -9.45
CA PRO A 339 1.32 -9.12 -9.91
C PRO A 339 0.34 -9.61 -8.83
N VAL A 340 0.60 -9.31 -7.55
CA VAL A 340 -0.26 -9.78 -6.46
C VAL A 340 -1.65 -9.16 -6.55
N ASP A 341 -2.69 -9.98 -6.41
CA ASP A 341 -4.09 -9.57 -6.55
C ASP A 341 -4.56 -8.66 -5.40
N ALA A 342 -5.84 -8.29 -5.40
CA ALA A 342 -6.48 -7.53 -4.35
C ALA A 342 -7.79 -8.22 -3.92
N VAL A 343 -8.20 -7.96 -2.67
CA VAL A 343 -9.45 -8.52 -2.14
C VAL A 343 -10.70 -7.85 -2.72
N ILE A 344 -10.56 -6.66 -3.32
CA ILE A 344 -11.60 -5.96 -4.07
C ILE A 344 -11.02 -5.59 -5.43
N THR A 345 -11.54 -6.20 -6.51
CA THR A 345 -11.05 -6.01 -7.88
C THR A 345 -12.10 -5.41 -8.79
N LEU A 346 -11.68 -4.48 -9.64
CA LEU A 346 -12.54 -3.79 -10.59
C LEU A 346 -11.93 -3.84 -12.00
N ASP A 347 -12.75 -4.28 -12.94
CA ASP A 347 -12.46 -4.24 -14.37
C ASP A 347 -13.66 -3.70 -15.14
N PHE A 348 -13.44 -2.90 -16.16
CA PHE A 348 -14.51 -2.31 -16.97
C PHE A 348 -15.62 -1.74 -16.09
N SER A 349 -15.27 -0.76 -15.28
CA SER A 349 -16.19 -0.17 -14.30
C SER A 349 -16.12 1.36 -14.31
N GLY A 350 -17.23 2.00 -13.96
CA GLY A 350 -17.34 3.44 -13.91
C GLY A 350 -18.22 3.93 -12.77
N ASN A 351 -17.83 5.05 -12.15
CA ASN A 351 -18.62 5.65 -11.08
C ASN A 351 -18.93 4.66 -9.94
N ILE A 352 -17.88 3.96 -9.46
CA ILE A 352 -17.94 3.06 -8.31
C ILE A 352 -17.39 3.78 -7.08
N GLU A 353 -18.13 3.74 -5.98
CA GLU A 353 -17.72 4.44 -4.76
C GLU A 353 -17.65 3.48 -3.57
N PHE A 354 -16.55 3.56 -2.81
CA PHE A 354 -16.39 2.97 -1.48
C PHE A 354 -16.24 4.11 -0.48
N ARG A 355 -17.17 4.21 0.47
CA ARG A 355 -17.18 5.28 1.48
C ARG A 355 -17.32 4.73 2.88
N ASN A 356 -16.46 5.19 3.78
CA ASN A 356 -16.49 4.80 5.20
C ASN A 356 -16.53 3.28 5.38
N CYS A 357 -15.72 2.54 4.58
CA CYS A 357 -15.57 1.10 4.67
C CYS A 357 -14.29 0.73 5.40
N GLU A 358 -14.29 -0.41 6.08
CA GLU A 358 -13.11 -1.00 6.70
C GLU A 358 -12.71 -2.26 5.92
N ILE A 359 -11.42 -2.37 5.54
CA ILE A 359 -10.86 -3.55 4.88
C ILE A 359 -9.67 -4.01 5.73
N ALA A 360 -9.75 -5.21 6.30
CA ALA A 360 -8.77 -5.70 7.24
C ALA A 360 -8.47 -7.18 7.09
N HIS A 361 -7.35 -7.62 7.69
CA HIS A 361 -7.00 -9.03 7.82
C HIS A 361 -6.94 -9.73 6.46
N THR A 362 -6.24 -9.12 5.50
CA THR A 362 -6.16 -9.65 4.13
C THR A 362 -4.83 -10.32 3.82
N GLY A 363 -4.83 -11.25 2.88
CA GLY A 363 -3.62 -11.88 2.36
C GLY A 363 -2.94 -11.09 1.23
N THR A 364 -3.64 -10.12 0.62
CA THR A 364 -3.21 -9.37 -0.58
C THR A 364 -3.47 -7.87 -0.43
N TYR A 365 -3.50 -7.12 -1.53
CA TYR A 365 -3.90 -5.70 -1.56
C TYR A 365 -5.38 -5.52 -1.20
N ALA A 366 -5.77 -4.33 -0.73
CA ALA A 366 -7.17 -4.03 -0.47
C ALA A 366 -7.96 -3.79 -1.77
N PHE A 367 -7.49 -2.91 -2.66
CA PHE A 367 -8.17 -2.53 -3.89
C PHE A 367 -7.28 -2.64 -5.13
N TRP A 368 -7.89 -3.04 -6.28
CA TRP A 368 -7.28 -2.91 -7.59
C TRP A 368 -8.26 -2.39 -8.64
N PHE A 369 -8.13 -1.13 -9.03
CA PHE A 369 -8.80 -0.54 -10.19
C PHE A 369 -7.99 -0.89 -11.43
N ARG A 370 -8.21 -2.07 -12.02
CA ARG A 370 -7.29 -2.71 -12.95
C ARG A 370 -7.42 -2.15 -14.37
N ARG A 371 -8.42 -2.52 -15.14
CA ARG A 371 -8.57 -2.20 -16.55
C ARG A 371 -9.87 -1.46 -16.83
N ALA A 372 -9.82 -0.39 -17.63
CA ALA A 372 -10.98 0.41 -18.05
C ALA A 372 -11.84 0.95 -16.90
N CYS A 373 -11.24 1.20 -15.73
CA CYS A 373 -11.90 1.83 -14.61
C CYS A 373 -11.88 3.34 -14.74
N SER A 374 -12.99 4.02 -14.45
CA SER A 374 -13.05 5.48 -14.53
C SER A 374 -14.02 6.10 -13.53
N ASN A 375 -13.68 7.31 -13.04
CA ASN A 375 -14.52 8.08 -12.11
C ASN A 375 -14.87 7.31 -10.83
N CYS A 376 -13.97 6.46 -10.33
CA CYS A 376 -14.19 5.70 -9.10
C CYS A 376 -13.60 6.43 -7.89
N VAL A 377 -14.15 6.15 -6.71
CA VAL A 377 -13.79 6.84 -5.47
C VAL A 377 -13.59 5.84 -4.33
N VAL A 378 -12.48 5.99 -3.60
CA VAL A 378 -12.25 5.39 -2.28
C VAL A 378 -12.08 6.55 -1.31
N ASN A 379 -13.03 6.72 -0.39
CA ASN A 379 -13.03 7.86 0.50
C ASN A 379 -13.36 7.44 1.93
N GLN A 380 -12.58 7.94 2.88
CA GLN A 380 -12.75 7.69 4.31
C GLN A 380 -12.77 6.18 4.66
N CYS A 381 -11.97 5.37 3.93
CA CYS A 381 -11.83 3.95 4.20
C CYS A 381 -10.63 3.67 5.10
N TYR A 382 -10.77 2.69 6.00
CA TYR A 382 -9.71 2.20 6.88
C TYR A 382 -9.18 0.87 6.35
N MET A 383 -7.93 0.84 5.92
CA MET A 383 -7.23 -0.33 5.36
C MET A 383 -6.07 -0.68 6.27
N HIS A 384 -6.12 -1.85 6.92
CA HIS A 384 -5.10 -2.25 7.90
C HIS A 384 -4.94 -3.77 8.01
N ASP A 385 -3.82 -4.21 8.60
CA ASP A 385 -3.40 -5.61 8.66
C ASP A 385 -3.52 -6.29 7.30
N LEU A 386 -2.80 -5.74 6.30
CA LEU A 386 -2.83 -6.22 4.94
C LEU A 386 -1.61 -7.08 4.62
N GLY A 387 -1.83 -8.21 3.95
CA GLY A 387 -0.75 -9.07 3.46
C GLY A 387 0.15 -8.39 2.42
N ALA A 388 -0.41 -7.48 1.61
CA ALA A 388 0.31 -6.62 0.68
C ALA A 388 0.07 -5.15 1.02
N GLY A 389 -0.42 -4.32 0.13
CA GLY A 389 -0.63 -2.90 0.33
C GLY A 389 -2.08 -2.45 0.20
N GLY A 390 -2.31 -1.14 0.07
CA GLY A 390 -3.64 -0.54 0.02
C GLY A 390 -4.26 -0.58 -1.37
N VAL A 391 -3.91 0.35 -2.26
CA VAL A 391 -4.64 0.59 -3.51
C VAL A 391 -3.74 0.49 -4.74
N LYS A 392 -4.19 -0.25 -5.75
CA LYS A 392 -3.57 -0.34 -7.08
C LYS A 392 -4.47 0.30 -8.13
N ILE A 393 -3.90 1.13 -9.01
CA ILE A 393 -4.61 1.81 -10.09
C ILE A 393 -3.91 1.53 -11.42
N GLY A 394 -4.65 1.00 -12.40
CA GLY A 394 -4.15 0.62 -13.71
C GLY A 394 -3.46 -0.74 -13.74
N GLU A 395 -2.77 -1.01 -14.81
CA GLU A 395 -2.05 -2.25 -15.09
C GLU A 395 -0.58 -1.98 -15.41
N THR A 396 0.26 -2.99 -15.23
CA THR A 396 1.67 -2.96 -15.64
C THR A 396 1.83 -2.94 -17.18
N VAL A 397 0.81 -3.38 -17.91
CA VAL A 397 0.78 -3.42 -19.37
C VAL A 397 0.16 -2.13 -19.91
N ILE A 398 0.76 -1.54 -20.94
CA ILE A 398 0.17 -0.41 -21.68
C ILE A 398 -0.86 -0.96 -22.67
N ARG A 399 -2.11 -0.60 -22.48
CA ARG A 399 -3.19 -0.99 -23.39
C ARG A 399 -3.17 -0.13 -24.65
N PRO A 400 -3.38 -0.73 -25.84
CA PRO A 400 -3.38 0.02 -27.09
C PRO A 400 -4.59 0.94 -27.25
N ARG A 401 -5.72 0.59 -26.65
CA ARG A 401 -6.95 1.38 -26.68
C ARG A 401 -7.07 2.28 -25.45
N GLN A 402 -7.26 3.57 -25.68
CA GLN A 402 -7.31 4.58 -24.60
C GLN A 402 -8.45 4.30 -23.60
N GLU A 403 -9.59 3.82 -24.05
CA GLU A 403 -10.75 3.47 -23.21
C GLU A 403 -10.50 2.29 -22.27
N GLU A 404 -9.43 1.52 -22.49
CA GLU A 404 -9.00 0.43 -21.60
C GLU A 404 -8.05 0.90 -20.48
N ILE A 405 -7.52 2.11 -20.61
CA ILE A 405 -6.63 2.68 -19.60
C ILE A 405 -7.47 3.28 -18.47
N SER A 406 -7.23 2.83 -17.26
CA SER A 406 -7.91 3.37 -16.07
C SER A 406 -7.50 4.83 -15.81
N ASN A 407 -8.48 5.65 -15.41
CA ASN A 407 -8.27 7.07 -15.21
C ASN A 407 -9.29 7.69 -14.25
N ASN A 408 -8.97 8.90 -13.76
CA ASN A 408 -9.86 9.69 -12.90
C ASN A 408 -10.35 8.91 -11.67
N ILE A 409 -9.41 8.20 -11.01
CA ILE A 409 -9.67 7.52 -9.75
C ILE A 409 -9.27 8.46 -8.61
N THR A 410 -10.17 8.61 -7.63
CA THR A 410 -9.91 9.41 -6.43
C THR A 410 -9.76 8.51 -5.22
N VAL A 411 -8.62 8.62 -4.55
CA VAL A 411 -8.32 7.98 -3.27
C VAL A 411 -8.10 9.10 -2.27
N ASP A 412 -9.13 9.42 -1.49
CA ASP A 412 -9.16 10.62 -0.66
C ASP A 412 -9.54 10.31 0.78
N ASN A 413 -8.82 10.93 1.72
CA ASN A 413 -9.17 10.88 3.15
C ASN A 413 -9.19 9.46 3.74
N ASN A 414 -8.26 8.57 3.31
CA ASN A 414 -8.18 7.20 3.80
C ASN A 414 -7.04 7.01 4.80
N ILE A 415 -7.17 6.00 5.65
CA ILE A 415 -6.11 5.53 6.53
C ILE A 415 -5.62 4.18 5.98
N ILE A 416 -4.33 4.09 5.62
CA ILE A 416 -3.67 2.90 5.09
C ILE A 416 -2.46 2.62 5.97
N ARG A 417 -2.50 1.54 6.75
CA ARG A 417 -1.40 1.22 7.68
C ARG A 417 -1.29 -0.27 7.97
N ASP A 418 -0.18 -0.67 8.61
CA ASP A 418 0.07 -2.05 9.00
C ASP A 418 -0.01 -2.99 7.79
N CYS A 419 0.84 -2.74 6.79
CA CYS A 419 0.84 -3.43 5.51
C CYS A 419 2.13 -4.20 5.25
N GLY A 420 2.08 -5.17 4.33
CA GLY A 420 3.27 -5.90 3.88
C GLY A 420 3.57 -7.16 4.70
N HIS A 421 2.58 -7.74 5.39
CA HIS A 421 2.79 -8.93 6.23
C HIS A 421 3.22 -10.18 5.44
N ILE A 422 2.81 -10.30 4.18
CA ILE A 422 3.17 -11.42 3.29
C ILE A 422 4.09 -10.92 2.18
N PHE A 423 3.82 -9.74 1.67
CA PHE A 423 4.57 -9.08 0.60
C PHE A 423 5.17 -7.76 1.10
N PRO A 424 6.30 -7.80 1.81
CA PRO A 424 6.92 -6.58 2.36
C PRO A 424 7.30 -5.57 1.29
N CYS A 425 7.47 -5.96 0.02
CA CYS A 425 7.72 -5.07 -1.11
C CYS A 425 6.46 -4.33 -1.63
N ALA A 426 5.28 -4.57 -1.05
CA ALA A 426 4.06 -3.88 -1.42
C ALA A 426 4.07 -2.41 -0.96
N VAL A 427 3.31 -1.57 -1.65
CA VAL A 427 3.24 -0.12 -1.41
C VAL A 427 1.85 0.31 -0.94
N GLY A 428 1.77 1.45 -0.28
CA GLY A 428 0.48 1.97 0.18
C GLY A 428 -0.48 2.24 -0.96
N ILE A 429 -0.07 3.04 -1.95
CA ILE A 429 -0.84 3.29 -3.18
C ILE A 429 0.09 3.23 -4.38
N ILE A 430 -0.31 2.54 -5.45
CA ILE A 430 0.41 2.55 -6.71
C ILE A 430 -0.47 2.92 -7.90
N ILE A 431 0.05 3.84 -8.73
CA ILE A 431 -0.49 4.15 -10.05
C ILE A 431 0.47 3.55 -11.08
N PHE A 432 0.01 2.57 -11.83
CA PHE A 432 0.75 2.00 -12.95
C PHE A 432 0.60 2.86 -14.22
N ASN A 433 0.14 2.30 -15.32
CA ASN A 433 -0.15 3.00 -16.58
C ASN A 433 -1.56 3.60 -16.54
N ALA A 434 -1.77 4.64 -15.73
CA ALA A 434 -3.06 5.29 -15.52
C ALA A 434 -2.90 6.80 -15.32
N SER A 435 -3.89 7.60 -15.70
CA SER A 435 -3.80 9.06 -15.72
C SER A 435 -4.92 9.75 -14.94
N ASP A 436 -4.70 11.05 -14.69
CA ASP A 436 -5.73 11.97 -14.17
C ASP A 436 -6.29 11.53 -12.80
N ASN A 437 -5.49 10.79 -12.00
CA ASN A 437 -5.91 10.30 -10.70
C ASN A 437 -5.60 11.30 -9.58
N ASN A 438 -6.38 11.26 -8.50
CA ASN A 438 -6.23 12.13 -7.35
C ASN A 438 -5.98 11.27 -6.09
N LEU A 439 -4.81 11.40 -5.50
CA LEU A 439 -4.43 10.77 -4.23
C LEU A 439 -4.28 11.90 -3.20
N THR A 440 -5.32 12.13 -2.38
CA THR A 440 -5.39 13.32 -1.55
C THR A 440 -5.75 13.00 -0.11
N HIS A 441 -5.14 13.72 0.83
CA HIS A 441 -5.48 13.67 2.25
C HIS A 441 -5.43 12.25 2.87
N ASN A 442 -4.60 11.36 2.35
CA ASN A 442 -4.45 10.04 2.94
C ASN A 442 -3.41 10.04 4.06
N GLU A 443 -3.65 9.25 5.10
CA GLU A 443 -2.70 8.87 6.12
C GLU A 443 -2.11 7.51 5.74
N ILE A 444 -0.81 7.47 5.41
CA ILE A 444 -0.11 6.25 4.96
C ILE A 444 1.06 6.00 5.89
N ALA A 445 1.00 4.94 6.70
CA ALA A 445 2.00 4.66 7.72
C ALA A 445 2.18 3.17 7.97
N ASP A 446 3.28 2.79 8.62
CA ASP A 446 3.58 1.41 9.01
C ASP A 446 3.58 0.44 7.83
N LEU A 447 4.34 0.79 6.79
CA LEU A 447 4.58 -0.07 5.62
C LEU A 447 6.05 -0.52 5.60
N ARG A 448 6.29 -1.68 4.99
CA ARG A 448 7.65 -2.24 4.87
C ARG A 448 8.42 -1.69 3.66
N TYR A 449 7.76 -0.94 2.78
CA TYR A 449 8.33 -0.38 1.56
C TYR A 449 7.79 1.04 1.30
N SER A 450 7.76 1.48 0.03
CA SER A 450 7.36 2.84 -0.36
C SER A 450 5.90 3.17 0.00
N GLY A 451 5.62 4.45 0.30
CA GLY A 451 4.28 4.93 0.61
C GLY A 451 3.40 5.05 -0.63
N ILE A 452 3.82 5.88 -1.58
CA ILE A 452 3.13 6.09 -2.88
C ILE A 452 4.11 5.84 -4.01
N SER A 453 3.68 5.13 -5.06
CA SER A 453 4.45 4.85 -6.28
C SER A 453 3.66 5.28 -7.51
N VAL A 454 4.30 5.99 -8.46
CA VAL A 454 3.65 6.52 -9.67
C VAL A 454 4.49 6.19 -10.90
N GLY A 455 3.87 5.50 -11.86
CA GLY A 455 4.49 5.12 -13.13
C GLY A 455 4.99 3.67 -13.17
N TRP A 456 5.11 3.13 -14.38
CA TRP A 456 5.55 1.75 -14.64
C TRP A 456 6.31 1.60 -15.97
N VAL A 457 7.00 2.65 -16.42
CA VAL A 457 7.79 2.64 -17.64
C VAL A 457 9.21 3.09 -17.32
N TRP A 458 10.17 2.18 -17.41
CA TRP A 458 11.59 2.49 -17.19
C TRP A 458 12.17 3.30 -18.33
N GLY A 459 12.85 4.40 -18.02
CA GLY A 459 13.44 5.30 -18.98
C GLY A 459 12.44 6.30 -19.58
N TYR A 460 12.75 6.84 -20.75
CA TYR A 460 12.04 7.97 -21.36
C TYR A 460 10.98 7.58 -22.41
N ALA A 461 10.61 6.32 -22.48
CA ALA A 461 9.54 5.89 -23.37
C ALA A 461 8.20 6.53 -22.97
N GLN A 462 7.31 6.67 -23.94
CA GLN A 462 5.99 7.25 -23.69
C GLN A 462 5.21 6.40 -22.67
N SER A 463 4.63 7.07 -21.70
CA SER A 463 3.84 6.45 -20.62
C SER A 463 2.43 7.05 -20.58
N PRO A 464 1.40 6.23 -20.33
CA PRO A 464 0.06 6.74 -20.03
C PRO A 464 -0.07 7.38 -18.64
N SER A 465 0.88 7.12 -17.73
CA SER A 465 0.86 7.71 -16.39
C SER A 465 1.18 9.20 -16.46
N LYS A 466 0.18 10.05 -16.37
CA LYS A 466 0.33 11.51 -16.44
C LYS A 466 -0.80 12.27 -15.78
N ARG A 467 -0.55 13.54 -15.42
CA ARG A 467 -1.51 14.44 -14.78
C ARG A 467 -2.13 13.86 -13.50
N ASN A 468 -1.37 13.03 -12.79
CA ASN A 468 -1.77 12.51 -11.49
C ASN A 468 -1.48 13.55 -10.40
N LYS A 469 -2.36 13.67 -9.40
CA LYS A 469 -2.22 14.59 -8.28
C LYS A 469 -2.00 13.82 -6.99
N ILE A 470 -0.87 14.06 -6.35
CA ILE A 470 -0.49 13.48 -5.06
C ILE A 470 -0.37 14.63 -4.08
N GLU A 471 -1.44 14.93 -3.34
CA GLU A 471 -1.53 16.20 -2.61
C GLU A 471 -2.07 16.01 -1.19
N PHE A 472 -1.52 16.74 -0.23
CA PHE A 472 -1.97 16.75 1.15
C PHE A 472 -1.94 15.39 1.86
N ASN A 473 -1.13 14.43 1.40
CA ASN A 473 -0.98 13.16 2.09
C ASN A 473 0.03 13.29 3.24
N ARG A 474 -0.17 12.53 4.32
CA ARG A 474 0.82 12.29 5.36
C ARG A 474 1.35 10.88 5.22
N ILE A 475 2.67 10.76 5.04
CA ILE A 475 3.34 9.50 4.66
C ILE A 475 4.52 9.31 5.60
N HIS A 476 4.51 8.25 6.43
CA HIS A 476 5.55 8.13 7.46
C HIS A 476 5.73 6.71 8.02
N HIS A 477 6.81 6.52 8.78
CA HIS A 477 7.20 5.26 9.43
C HIS A 477 7.20 4.11 8.43
N LEU A 478 8.02 4.27 7.37
CA LEU A 478 8.14 3.34 6.25
C LEU A 478 9.46 2.59 6.27
N GLY A 479 9.43 1.36 5.78
CA GLY A 479 10.62 0.55 5.49
C GLY A 479 11.11 -0.32 6.61
N TRP A 480 11.06 0.13 7.87
CA TRP A 480 11.48 -0.61 9.06
C TRP A 480 12.89 -1.26 8.98
N GLY A 481 13.75 -0.78 8.07
CA GLY A 481 15.03 -1.40 7.80
C GLY A 481 14.97 -2.77 7.14
N GLU A 482 13.86 -3.07 6.42
CA GLU A 482 13.67 -4.39 5.82
C GLU A 482 14.09 -4.47 4.35
N LEU A 483 13.77 -3.50 3.52
CA LEU A 483 14.11 -3.46 2.10
C LEU A 483 14.91 -2.20 1.76
N CYS A 484 15.46 -2.17 0.54
CA CYS A 484 16.24 -1.06 -0.01
C CYS A 484 15.45 -0.30 -1.08
N ASP A 485 16.04 0.73 -1.66
CA ASP A 485 15.58 1.39 -2.89
C ASP A 485 14.12 1.84 -2.84
N MET A 486 13.80 2.65 -1.82
CA MET A 486 12.43 3.05 -1.52
C MET A 486 12.34 4.53 -1.18
N GLY A 487 11.16 5.09 -1.34
CA GLY A 487 10.85 6.46 -1.00
C GLY A 487 9.47 6.65 -0.36
N GLY A 488 9.26 7.79 0.28
CA GLY A 488 7.93 8.19 0.72
C GLY A 488 6.99 8.35 -0.46
N VAL A 489 7.41 9.14 -1.46
CA VAL A 489 6.79 9.21 -2.79
C VAL A 489 7.84 8.85 -3.83
N TYR A 490 7.58 7.82 -4.59
CA TYR A 490 8.42 7.27 -5.66
C TYR A 490 7.78 7.53 -7.01
N THR A 491 8.56 7.95 -8.01
CA THR A 491 8.09 8.13 -9.40
C THR A 491 8.99 7.40 -10.38
N LEU A 492 8.42 6.90 -11.49
CA LEU A 492 9.11 6.10 -12.48
C LEU A 492 8.65 6.43 -13.90
N GLY A 493 9.58 6.82 -14.77
CA GLY A 493 9.31 7.12 -16.16
C GLY A 493 8.63 8.46 -16.42
N ALA A 494 8.24 8.69 -17.66
CA ALA A 494 7.55 9.91 -18.08
C ALA A 494 6.18 10.03 -17.42
N SER A 495 5.90 11.19 -16.80
CA SER A 495 4.64 11.45 -16.10
C SER A 495 4.27 12.94 -16.16
N GLU A 496 4.16 13.46 -17.38
CA GLU A 496 3.99 14.89 -17.63
C GLU A 496 2.72 15.45 -16.97
N GLY A 497 2.87 16.56 -16.27
CA GLY A 497 1.81 17.23 -15.57
C GLY A 497 1.42 16.59 -14.24
N THR A 498 2.13 15.55 -13.81
CA THR A 498 1.97 14.98 -12.46
C THR A 498 2.52 15.93 -11.42
N THR A 499 1.76 16.13 -10.34
CA THR A 499 2.12 16.99 -9.21
C THR A 499 2.22 16.19 -7.91
N VAL A 500 3.26 16.48 -7.14
CA VAL A 500 3.44 15.99 -5.77
C VAL A 500 3.55 17.21 -4.88
N SER A 501 2.46 17.58 -4.19
CA SER A 501 2.41 18.87 -3.51
C SER A 501 1.71 18.84 -2.15
N ASN A 502 2.15 19.72 -1.26
CA ASN A 502 1.55 19.89 0.06
C ASN A 502 1.56 18.61 0.93
N ASN A 503 2.41 17.64 0.64
CA ASN A 503 2.51 16.42 1.42
C ASN A 503 3.47 16.61 2.61
N VAL A 504 3.27 15.82 3.65
CA VAL A 504 4.20 15.64 4.76
C VAL A 504 4.77 14.23 4.68
N VAL A 505 6.09 14.11 4.51
CA VAL A 505 6.80 12.82 4.39
C VAL A 505 7.89 12.75 5.45
N HIS A 506 7.88 11.71 6.30
CA HIS A 506 8.90 11.57 7.33
C HIS A 506 9.13 10.15 7.80
N HIS A 507 10.26 9.90 8.48
CA HIS A 507 10.61 8.59 9.05
C HIS A 507 10.55 7.49 7.99
N VAL A 508 11.36 7.63 6.91
CA VAL A 508 11.52 6.63 5.86
C VAL A 508 12.88 5.96 6.02
N TYR A 509 12.92 4.68 6.39
CA TYR A 509 14.14 4.00 6.78
C TYR A 509 14.30 2.63 6.11
N SER A 510 15.19 2.54 5.14
CA SER A 510 15.57 1.33 4.39
C SER A 510 16.63 0.49 5.12
N PHE A 511 16.87 -0.74 4.63
CA PHE A 511 17.91 -1.63 5.16
C PHE A 511 19.33 -1.13 4.85
N ASP A 512 19.71 -1.04 3.58
CA ASP A 512 21.05 -0.63 3.16
C ASP A 512 20.99 0.76 2.49
N TYR A 513 20.71 0.84 1.22
CA TYR A 513 20.55 2.10 0.49
C TYR A 513 19.05 2.42 0.27
N GLY A 514 18.76 3.67 -0.02
CA GLY A 514 17.36 4.14 -0.15
C GLY A 514 16.83 4.78 1.14
N GLY A 515 15.52 4.82 1.29
CA GLY A 515 14.87 5.55 2.36
C GLY A 515 14.92 7.05 2.09
N TRP A 516 14.48 7.45 0.91
CA TRP A 516 14.34 8.84 0.48
C TRP A 516 12.93 9.38 0.76
N GLY A 517 12.82 10.68 0.94
CA GLY A 517 11.52 11.30 1.09
C GLY A 517 10.78 11.36 -0.25
N LEU A 518 11.26 12.20 -1.17
CA LEU A 518 10.79 12.28 -2.55
C LEU A 518 11.85 11.65 -3.47
N TYR A 519 11.43 10.72 -4.29
CA TYR A 519 12.33 9.95 -5.14
C TYR A 519 11.86 9.93 -6.60
N THR A 520 12.67 10.51 -7.49
CA THR A 520 12.51 10.41 -8.94
C THR A 520 13.47 9.36 -9.48
N ASP A 521 12.94 8.19 -9.85
CA ASP A 521 13.72 7.07 -10.37
C ASP A 521 13.76 7.09 -11.90
N GLU A 522 14.21 6.02 -12.50
CA GLU A 522 14.58 5.84 -13.90
C GLU A 522 13.64 6.50 -14.89
N GLY A 523 14.13 7.57 -15.53
CA GLY A 523 13.41 8.26 -16.58
C GLY A 523 12.26 9.17 -16.13
N SER A 524 12.16 9.46 -14.81
CA SER A 524 11.14 10.40 -14.31
C SER A 524 11.22 11.74 -15.06
N TYR A 525 10.10 12.13 -15.67
CA TYR A 525 10.07 13.29 -16.57
C TYR A 525 8.78 14.09 -16.43
N GLY A 526 8.92 15.43 -16.41
CA GLY A 526 7.80 16.38 -16.46
C GLY A 526 6.97 16.46 -15.18
N ILE A 527 7.58 16.14 -14.03
CA ILE A 527 6.93 16.08 -12.71
C ILE A 527 7.24 17.35 -11.93
N THR A 528 6.25 17.90 -11.24
CA THR A 528 6.43 19.00 -10.30
C THR A 528 6.26 18.51 -8.87
N MET A 529 7.29 18.74 -8.02
CA MET A 529 7.25 18.47 -6.57
C MET A 529 7.39 19.78 -5.81
N GLU A 530 6.33 20.25 -5.16
CA GLU A 530 6.33 21.57 -4.52
C GLU A 530 5.54 21.62 -3.22
N ASN A 531 5.90 22.53 -2.33
CA ASN A 531 5.22 22.74 -1.05
C ASN A 531 5.19 21.49 -0.16
N ASN A 532 6.18 20.60 -0.27
CA ASN A 532 6.25 19.43 0.59
C ASN A 532 7.13 19.70 1.80
N LEU A 533 6.75 19.14 2.94
CA LEU A 533 7.58 19.05 4.13
C LEU A 533 8.12 17.62 4.24
N VAL A 534 9.47 17.49 4.17
CA VAL A 534 10.14 16.19 4.17
C VAL A 534 11.22 16.18 5.26
N TYR A 535 11.15 15.24 6.20
CA TYR A 535 12.14 15.19 7.29
C TYR A 535 12.39 13.79 7.82
N VAL A 536 13.56 13.59 8.43
CA VAL A 536 14.01 12.34 9.06
C VAL A 536 13.90 11.13 8.12
N CYS A 537 14.38 11.31 6.88
CA CYS A 537 14.57 10.22 5.93
C CYS A 537 16.01 9.71 6.00
N LYS A 538 16.25 8.40 5.78
CA LYS A 538 17.58 7.79 5.98
C LYS A 538 18.65 8.38 5.07
N ASN A 539 18.45 8.35 3.77
CA ASN A 539 19.49 8.77 2.84
C ASN A 539 19.38 10.25 2.46
N SER A 540 18.21 10.71 2.04
CA SER A 540 18.01 12.15 1.77
C SER A 540 16.52 12.50 1.67
N GLY A 541 16.23 13.80 1.80
CA GLY A 541 14.87 14.31 1.60
C GLY A 541 14.44 14.23 0.14
N PHE A 542 15.37 14.49 -0.78
CA PHE A 542 15.15 14.35 -2.23
C PHE A 542 16.26 13.54 -2.89
N HIS A 543 15.88 12.62 -3.76
CA HIS A 543 16.78 11.86 -4.61
C HIS A 543 16.30 11.82 -6.05
N GLN A 544 17.21 12.01 -7.02
CA GLN A 544 16.99 11.66 -8.41
C GLN A 544 18.01 10.62 -8.87
N HIS A 545 17.50 9.45 -9.33
CA HIS A 545 18.37 8.48 -9.97
C HIS A 545 18.80 8.99 -11.35
N TYR A 546 17.86 9.10 -12.29
CA TYR A 546 17.98 9.90 -13.51
C TYR A 546 16.62 10.33 -14.03
N GLY A 547 16.57 11.47 -14.70
CA GLY A 547 15.33 12.05 -15.17
C GLY A 547 15.52 13.36 -15.89
N LYS A 548 14.42 13.91 -16.40
CA LYS A 548 14.45 15.08 -17.29
C LYS A 548 13.38 16.09 -16.91
N GLU A 549 13.76 17.37 -16.91
CA GLU A 549 12.83 18.50 -16.77
C GLU A 549 11.88 18.41 -15.57
N ASN A 550 12.32 17.82 -14.44
CA ASN A 550 11.54 17.80 -13.22
C ASN A 550 11.68 19.13 -12.48
N ILE A 551 10.64 19.58 -11.82
CA ILE A 551 10.61 20.84 -11.05
C ILE A 551 10.48 20.51 -9.57
N ILE A 552 11.49 20.87 -8.79
CA ILE A 552 11.55 20.66 -7.35
C ILE A 552 11.66 22.04 -6.71
N ARG A 553 10.54 22.56 -6.20
CA ARG A 553 10.52 23.94 -5.70
C ARG A 553 9.68 24.12 -4.45
N ASN A 554 10.07 25.10 -3.65
CA ASN A 554 9.30 25.55 -2.49
C ASN A 554 9.04 24.44 -1.45
N ASN A 555 9.99 23.48 -1.31
CA ASN A 555 9.92 22.40 -0.33
C ASN A 555 10.78 22.70 0.90
N ILE A 556 10.46 22.06 2.01
CA ILE A 556 11.30 22.02 3.21
C ILE A 556 11.87 20.60 3.33
N PHE A 557 13.19 20.46 3.25
CA PHE A 557 13.94 19.23 3.51
C PHE A 557 14.70 19.39 4.83
N ALA A 558 14.35 18.61 5.85
CA ALA A 558 14.87 18.82 7.19
C ALA A 558 15.36 17.53 7.85
N PHE A 559 16.47 17.61 8.61
CA PHE A 559 16.96 16.55 9.50
C PHE A 559 17.14 15.16 8.86
N ASN A 560 17.36 15.05 7.56
CA ASN A 560 17.62 13.76 6.94
C ASN A 560 18.96 13.20 7.42
N ILE A 561 19.09 11.88 7.57
CA ILE A 561 20.10 11.28 8.42
C ILE A 561 21.49 11.31 7.75
N ARG A 562 21.62 10.76 6.54
CA ARG A 562 22.92 10.60 5.88
C ARG A 562 23.28 11.76 4.96
N SER A 563 22.31 12.28 4.23
CA SER A 563 22.47 13.47 3.41
C SER A 563 21.11 14.17 3.20
N GLN A 564 21.14 15.38 2.67
CA GLN A 564 19.90 16.12 2.44
C GLN A 564 19.39 15.98 1.01
N LEU A 565 20.32 16.00 0.04
CA LEU A 565 20.04 15.95 -1.40
C LEU A 565 20.98 14.93 -2.06
N GLN A 566 20.43 14.08 -2.95
CA GLN A 566 21.18 13.05 -3.66
C GLN A 566 20.83 13.01 -5.14
N ALA A 567 21.83 12.79 -6.00
CA ALA A 567 21.64 12.43 -7.40
C ALA A 567 22.68 11.38 -7.79
N THR A 568 22.28 10.35 -8.55
CA THR A 568 23.19 9.24 -8.82
C THR A 568 23.68 9.19 -10.26
N ARG A 569 22.83 9.23 -11.26
CA ARG A 569 23.24 9.14 -12.65
C ARG A 569 23.31 10.51 -13.29
N ILE A 570 24.42 10.78 -14.00
CA ILE A 570 24.66 12.03 -14.73
C ILE A 570 24.16 11.85 -16.16
N GLU A 571 23.42 12.83 -16.66
CA GLU A 571 22.97 12.93 -18.05
C GLU A 571 23.28 14.32 -18.63
N GLU A 572 23.37 14.43 -19.96
CA GLU A 572 23.75 15.68 -20.64
C GLU A 572 22.64 16.73 -20.63
N HIS A 573 21.36 16.29 -20.69
CA HIS A 573 20.24 17.21 -20.64
C HIS A 573 19.99 17.76 -19.22
N ARG A 574 19.22 18.83 -19.12
CA ARG A 574 18.79 19.36 -17.83
C ARG A 574 17.87 18.36 -17.11
N SER A 575 18.33 17.89 -15.99
CA SER A 575 17.62 16.89 -15.21
C SER A 575 16.54 17.51 -14.34
N ILE A 576 16.88 18.57 -13.57
CA ILE A 576 15.92 19.24 -12.68
C ILE A 576 16.11 20.77 -12.69
N LEU A 577 15.01 21.44 -12.32
CA LEU A 577 14.99 22.79 -11.81
C LEU A 577 14.77 22.73 -10.31
N PHE A 578 15.72 23.21 -9.52
CA PHE A 578 15.72 23.16 -8.06
C PHE A 578 15.73 24.58 -7.48
N SER A 579 14.58 25.07 -6.96
CA SER A 579 14.50 26.47 -6.55
C SER A 579 13.56 26.72 -5.38
N ARG A 580 13.88 27.75 -4.60
CA ARG A 580 13.07 28.18 -3.44
C ARG A 580 12.83 27.07 -2.42
N ASN A 581 13.79 26.13 -2.30
CA ASN A 581 13.73 25.11 -1.28
C ASN A 581 14.49 25.55 -0.03
N ILE A 582 14.10 25.04 1.12
CA ILE A 582 14.79 25.20 2.40
C ILE A 582 15.40 23.88 2.79
N ILE A 583 16.71 23.84 3.00
CA ILE A 583 17.46 22.68 3.43
C ILE A 583 18.02 22.95 4.82
N TYR A 584 17.49 22.28 5.84
CA TYR A 584 17.77 22.51 7.25
C TYR A 584 18.26 21.21 7.91
N PHE A 585 19.45 21.15 8.43
CA PHE A 585 20.03 19.91 8.94
C PHE A 585 20.98 20.09 10.11
N ASN A 586 21.12 19.01 10.88
CA ASN A 586 21.99 18.93 12.07
C ASN A 586 22.89 17.68 12.03
N GLN A 587 22.83 16.90 10.95
CA GLN A 587 23.62 15.68 10.74
C GLN A 587 23.79 15.41 9.25
N GLY A 588 24.63 14.44 8.92
CA GLY A 588 24.90 14.06 7.53
C GLY A 588 25.58 15.15 6.72
N THR A 589 25.54 15.04 5.41
CA THR A 589 26.05 15.98 4.44
C THR A 589 24.94 16.71 3.69
N LEU A 590 25.21 17.91 3.18
CA LEU A 590 24.23 18.60 2.34
C LEU A 590 23.97 17.83 1.04
N LEU A 591 25.04 17.46 0.33
CA LEU A 591 25.00 16.82 -0.98
C LEU A 591 25.62 15.43 -0.92
N SER A 592 25.08 14.49 -1.67
CA SER A 592 25.65 13.15 -1.80
C SER A 592 25.67 12.66 -3.24
N SER A 593 26.51 11.65 -3.50
CA SER A 593 26.75 11.03 -4.81
C SER A 593 27.14 12.08 -5.87
N ASN A 594 26.48 12.12 -7.00
CA ASN A 594 26.83 12.97 -8.13
C ASN A 594 26.10 14.33 -8.18
N TRP A 595 25.46 14.78 -7.09
CA TRP A 595 24.71 16.04 -7.09
C TRP A 595 25.53 17.23 -7.60
N HIS A 596 26.81 17.31 -7.23
CA HIS A 596 27.72 18.41 -7.62
C HIS A 596 28.10 18.39 -9.12
N LYS A 597 27.95 17.22 -9.79
CA LYS A 597 28.26 17.03 -11.23
C LYS A 597 27.00 17.00 -12.10
N PHE A 598 25.88 16.96 -11.48
CA PHE A 598 24.58 16.75 -12.09
C PHE A 598 24.14 17.99 -12.88
N ASN A 599 23.50 17.82 -14.04
CA ASN A 599 23.00 18.93 -14.84
C ASN A 599 21.69 19.45 -14.27
N LEU A 600 21.79 20.42 -13.37
CA LEU A 600 20.64 21.05 -12.72
C LEU A 600 20.71 22.57 -12.84
N LEU A 601 19.54 23.19 -12.94
CA LEU A 601 19.38 24.62 -12.72
C LEU A 601 18.94 24.81 -11.27
N THR A 602 19.85 25.39 -10.44
CA THR A 602 19.58 25.61 -9.02
C THR A 602 19.80 27.08 -8.66
N ASP A 603 18.80 27.67 -8.02
CA ASP A 603 18.89 29.05 -7.52
C ASP A 603 17.78 29.38 -6.50
N ASN A 604 17.97 30.49 -5.77
CA ASN A 604 17.00 30.97 -4.78
C ASN A 604 16.68 29.90 -3.71
N ASN A 605 17.67 29.14 -3.23
CA ASN A 605 17.49 28.19 -2.14
C ASN A 605 18.07 28.73 -0.83
N LEU A 606 17.61 28.19 0.28
CA LEU A 606 18.12 28.52 1.61
C LEU A 606 18.71 27.26 2.25
N TYR A 607 19.96 27.35 2.65
CA TYR A 607 20.71 26.26 3.26
C TYR A 607 21.11 26.63 4.70
N TRP A 608 20.91 25.70 5.64
CA TRP A 608 21.28 25.91 7.02
C TRP A 608 21.72 24.62 7.71
N ASP A 609 22.98 24.56 8.09
CA ASP A 609 23.51 23.53 8.97
C ASP A 609 23.60 24.10 10.40
N THR A 610 22.86 23.50 11.33
CA THR A 610 22.84 24.01 12.73
C THR A 610 24.16 23.83 13.46
N ARG A 611 25.08 23.01 12.91
CA ARG A 611 26.40 22.74 13.52
C ARG A 611 27.45 23.78 13.13
N THR A 612 27.28 24.40 11.96
CA THR A 612 28.31 25.32 11.42
C THR A 612 27.72 26.34 10.45
N LYS A 613 28.35 27.51 10.36
CA LYS A 613 28.03 28.50 9.31
C LYS A 613 28.74 28.21 7.98
N ASP A 614 29.79 27.38 7.99
CA ASP A 614 30.51 26.94 6.77
C ASP A 614 29.83 25.72 6.16
N VAL A 615 28.73 25.95 5.47
CA VAL A 615 27.96 24.90 4.77
C VAL A 615 28.78 24.47 3.54
N ARG A 616 29.08 23.17 3.47
CA ARG A 616 29.87 22.59 2.37
C ARG A 616 28.98 22.02 1.27
N PHE A 617 29.28 22.37 0.02
CA PHE A 617 28.66 21.87 -1.20
C PHE A 617 29.57 20.80 -1.82
N ALA A 618 29.52 19.58 -1.34
CA ALA A 618 30.54 18.55 -1.52
C ALA A 618 31.88 19.00 -0.95
N ASP A 619 32.88 19.15 -1.78
CA ASP A 619 34.25 19.65 -1.41
C ASP A 619 34.37 21.17 -1.43
N ARG A 620 33.37 21.94 -1.87
CA ARG A 620 33.40 23.37 -2.12
C ARG A 620 32.77 24.18 -0.98
N SER A 621 33.29 25.39 -0.79
CA SER A 621 32.61 26.43 -0.02
C SER A 621 31.39 26.95 -0.80
N PHE A 622 30.48 27.64 -0.13
CA PHE A 622 29.32 28.25 -0.79
C PHE A 622 29.73 29.27 -1.88
N ALA A 623 30.77 30.07 -1.60
CA ALA A 623 31.27 31.05 -2.55
C ALA A 623 31.89 30.38 -3.82
N GLU A 624 32.59 29.26 -3.67
CA GLU A 624 33.13 28.48 -4.79
C GLU A 624 31.97 27.80 -5.59
N TRP A 625 30.94 27.36 -4.91
CA TRP A 625 29.74 26.81 -5.52
C TRP A 625 29.03 27.88 -6.38
N GLN A 626 28.84 29.11 -5.86
CA GLN A 626 28.25 30.21 -6.60
C GLN A 626 29.09 30.63 -7.80
N LYS A 627 30.43 30.64 -7.68
CA LYS A 627 31.35 30.88 -8.82
C LYS A 627 31.19 29.87 -9.96
N SER A 628 30.69 28.68 -9.69
CA SER A 628 30.37 27.70 -10.74
C SER A 628 29.07 27.97 -11.47
N GLY A 629 28.40 29.07 -11.19
CA GLY A 629 27.09 29.47 -11.82
C GLY A 629 25.86 28.84 -11.17
N LYS A 630 26.00 28.21 -10.00
CA LYS A 630 24.90 27.57 -9.28
C LYS A 630 24.56 28.39 -8.04
N ASP A 631 23.27 28.43 -7.67
CA ASP A 631 22.77 29.07 -6.44
C ASP A 631 23.22 30.53 -6.24
N ILE A 632 23.27 31.32 -7.32
CA ILE A 632 23.79 32.69 -7.32
C ILE A 632 23.00 33.58 -6.35
N HIS A 633 21.66 33.43 -6.32
CA HIS A 633 20.75 34.19 -5.44
C HIS A 633 20.29 33.37 -4.21
N SER A 634 20.89 32.21 -4.00
CA SER A 634 20.64 31.38 -2.81
C SER A 634 21.41 31.96 -1.60
N ILE A 635 21.00 31.58 -0.41
CA ILE A 635 21.59 32.08 0.83
C ILE A 635 21.89 30.94 1.82
N VAL A 636 22.94 31.17 2.64
CA VAL A 636 23.20 30.37 3.84
C VAL A 636 22.76 31.21 5.04
N ALA A 637 21.63 30.85 5.64
CA ALA A 637 21.08 31.58 6.78
C ALA A 637 20.08 30.70 7.57
N ASP A 638 19.87 30.99 8.84
CA ASP A 638 18.83 30.34 9.64
C ASP A 638 17.45 30.73 9.09
N PRO A 639 16.60 29.75 8.70
CA PRO A 639 15.23 30.00 8.26
C PRO A 639 14.33 30.53 9.38
N MET A 640 14.77 30.45 10.64
CA MET A 640 14.06 30.89 11.84
C MET A 640 12.75 30.15 12.06
N PHE A 641 12.78 28.85 12.07
CA PHE A 641 11.64 28.02 12.45
C PHE A 641 11.26 28.22 13.93
N VAL A 642 9.99 28.00 14.28
CA VAL A 642 9.46 28.18 15.63
C VAL A 642 10.09 27.18 16.61
N ASP A 643 10.01 25.90 16.31
CA ASP A 643 10.61 24.82 17.11
C ASP A 643 10.91 23.61 16.20
N PRO A 644 12.00 23.63 15.46
CA PRO A 644 12.33 22.54 14.53
C PRO A 644 12.67 21.24 15.25
N ALA A 645 13.10 21.26 16.51
CA ALA A 645 13.39 20.05 17.29
C ALA A 645 12.12 19.25 17.60
N ALA A 646 10.99 19.94 17.74
CA ALA A 646 9.66 19.32 17.85
C ALA A 646 8.93 19.21 16.47
N PHE A 647 9.67 19.26 15.37
CA PHE A 647 9.17 19.23 13.99
C PHE A 647 8.14 20.33 13.67
N ASN A 648 8.20 21.45 14.41
CA ASN A 648 7.40 22.63 14.12
C ASN A 648 8.18 23.59 13.21
N PHE A 649 7.98 23.45 11.90
CA PHE A 649 8.62 24.24 10.86
C PHE A 649 7.86 25.50 10.46
N LYS A 650 6.94 25.99 11.30
CA LYS A 650 6.32 27.31 11.13
C LYS A 650 7.40 28.39 11.28
N PHE A 651 7.27 29.47 10.55
CA PHE A 651 8.25 30.56 10.56
C PHE A 651 7.97 31.58 11.66
N ARG A 652 9.02 32.09 12.27
CA ARG A 652 8.96 33.32 13.07
C ARG A 652 8.81 34.54 12.17
N ALA A 653 8.36 35.67 12.71
CA ALA A 653 8.04 36.88 11.93
C ALA A 653 9.17 37.40 11.04
N ASN A 654 10.44 37.24 11.47
CA ASN A 654 11.62 37.75 10.78
C ASN A 654 12.33 36.68 9.94
N SER A 655 11.64 35.65 9.51
CA SER A 655 12.21 34.54 8.72
C SER A 655 12.97 35.04 7.49
N THR A 656 14.16 34.46 7.29
CA THR A 656 15.00 34.72 6.11
C THR A 656 14.47 34.04 4.85
N ALA A 657 13.53 33.11 4.95
CA ALA A 657 12.91 32.40 3.83
C ALA A 657 12.30 33.36 2.78
N ARG A 658 11.83 34.52 3.21
CA ARG A 658 11.30 35.57 2.29
C ARG A 658 12.34 36.06 1.28
N LYS A 659 13.62 36.04 1.64
CA LYS A 659 14.71 36.54 0.78
C LYS A 659 14.93 35.68 -0.47
N ILE A 660 14.53 34.41 -0.43
CA ILE A 660 14.59 33.50 -1.57
C ILE A 660 13.26 33.37 -2.32
N GLY A 661 12.25 34.16 -1.95
CA GLY A 661 10.91 34.07 -2.53
C GLY A 661 10.16 32.80 -2.13
N PHE A 662 10.47 32.21 -0.95
CA PHE A 662 9.73 31.08 -0.43
C PHE A 662 8.31 31.48 -0.08
N VAL A 663 7.34 30.71 -0.57
CA VAL A 663 5.91 30.89 -0.29
C VAL A 663 5.51 29.92 0.82
N THR A 664 4.98 30.44 1.92
CA THR A 664 4.54 29.63 3.05
C THR A 664 3.34 28.78 2.66
N PHE A 665 3.33 27.54 3.08
CA PHE A 665 2.20 26.60 2.90
C PHE A 665 1.82 25.98 4.25
N ASP A 666 0.56 25.54 4.34
CA ASP A 666 0.03 24.96 5.57
C ASP A 666 0.13 23.43 5.55
N TYR A 667 1.24 22.90 6.01
CA TYR A 667 1.48 21.46 6.10
C TYR A 667 0.61 20.75 7.17
N SER A 668 -0.11 21.47 8.03
CA SER A 668 -1.04 20.86 8.99
C SER A 668 -2.29 20.30 8.31
N LYS A 669 -2.54 20.66 7.04
CA LYS A 669 -3.63 20.11 6.23
C LYS A 669 -3.33 18.74 5.62
N ALA A 670 -2.10 18.26 5.73
CA ALA A 670 -1.74 16.93 5.23
C ALA A 670 -2.28 15.84 6.16
N GLY A 671 -2.72 14.74 5.57
CA GLY A 671 -3.39 13.63 6.26
C GLY A 671 -4.90 13.77 6.27
N VAL A 672 -5.57 12.88 6.98
CA VAL A 672 -7.03 12.80 7.01
C VAL A 672 -7.69 13.98 7.68
N TYR A 673 -8.95 14.22 7.34
CA TYR A 673 -9.78 15.29 7.87
C TYR A 673 -11.20 14.79 8.20
N GLY A 674 -11.98 15.56 8.93
CA GLY A 674 -13.37 15.25 9.25
C GLY A 674 -13.64 15.17 10.75
N SER A 675 -14.32 14.11 11.19
CA SER A 675 -14.66 13.97 12.61
C SER A 675 -13.41 13.78 13.47
N GLU A 676 -13.49 14.18 14.74
CA GLU A 676 -12.39 13.99 15.69
C GLU A 676 -12.03 12.52 15.87
N GLU A 677 -13.02 11.63 15.86
CA GLU A 677 -12.82 10.19 15.95
C GLU A 677 -11.97 9.68 14.78
N TRP A 678 -12.28 10.10 13.55
CA TRP A 678 -11.52 9.71 12.35
C TRP A 678 -10.08 10.22 12.37
N VAL A 679 -9.89 11.47 12.73
CA VAL A 679 -8.56 12.08 12.87
C VAL A 679 -7.76 11.43 14.01
N ASN A 680 -8.40 11.03 15.12
CA ASN A 680 -7.75 10.33 16.21
C ASN A 680 -7.36 8.90 15.82
N LEU A 681 -8.18 8.21 15.02
CA LEU A 681 -7.86 6.87 14.50
C LEU A 681 -6.58 6.88 13.65
N ALA A 682 -6.32 7.97 12.93
CA ALA A 682 -5.14 8.14 12.10
C ALA A 682 -3.83 8.35 12.91
N LYS A 683 -3.91 8.69 14.20
CA LYS A 683 -2.71 8.89 15.02
C LYS A 683 -1.88 7.62 15.09
N PHE A 684 -0.57 7.79 14.89
CA PHE A 684 0.37 6.68 14.98
C PHE A 684 0.55 6.24 16.44
N ASP A 685 0.62 4.94 16.63
CA ASP A 685 0.78 4.37 17.96
C ASP A 685 2.17 4.71 18.53
N LYS A 686 2.21 5.16 19.78
CA LYS A 686 3.46 5.60 20.42
C LYS A 686 4.44 4.46 20.69
N GLU A 687 3.94 3.25 20.92
CA GLU A 687 4.80 2.08 21.10
C GLU A 687 5.46 1.68 19.77
N LEU A 688 4.72 1.78 18.66
CA LEU A 688 5.26 1.58 17.31
C LEU A 688 6.29 2.66 16.95
N GLU A 689 6.05 3.93 17.31
CA GLU A 689 7.02 5.01 17.14
C GLU A 689 8.34 4.69 17.85
N ILE A 690 8.28 4.33 19.13
CA ILE A 690 9.45 3.93 19.92
C ILE A 690 10.15 2.72 19.31
N LYS A 691 9.40 1.72 18.85
CA LYS A 691 9.95 0.53 18.21
C LYS A 691 10.69 0.90 16.91
N PHE A 692 10.11 1.78 16.09
CA PHE A 692 10.74 2.28 14.86
C PHE A 692 12.05 3.00 15.16
N ASP A 693 12.05 3.92 16.13
CA ASP A 693 13.24 4.66 16.56
C ASP A 693 14.36 3.75 17.08
N ASN A 694 13.98 2.70 17.82
CA ASN A 694 14.94 1.71 18.30
C ASN A 694 15.63 0.96 17.16
N ILE A 695 14.87 0.59 16.12
CA ILE A 695 15.42 -0.04 14.91
C ILE A 695 16.39 0.92 14.21
N VAL A 696 15.99 2.17 13.98
CA VAL A 696 16.84 3.19 13.37
C VAL A 696 18.12 3.37 14.17
N ASN A 697 18.03 3.53 15.48
CA ASN A 697 19.18 3.71 16.36
C ASN A 697 20.14 2.50 16.36
N GLN A 698 19.62 1.29 16.30
CA GLN A 698 20.42 0.07 16.22
C GLN A 698 21.21 0.02 14.90
N PHE A 699 20.60 0.32 13.78
CA PHE A 699 21.25 0.34 12.46
C PHE A 699 22.33 1.44 12.39
N GLU A 700 22.03 2.65 12.86
CA GLU A 700 22.97 3.77 12.80
C GLU A 700 24.17 3.59 13.75
N ARG A 701 24.02 2.87 14.88
CA ARG A 701 25.15 2.50 15.75
C ARG A 701 26.08 1.48 15.07
N ASN A 702 25.55 0.53 14.35
CA ASN A 702 26.33 -0.50 13.66
C ASN A 702 27.06 0.01 12.41
N THR A 703 26.79 1.24 11.97
CA THR A 703 27.38 1.88 10.81
C THR A 703 28.51 2.88 11.19
N LYS A 704 28.62 3.25 12.46
CA LYS A 704 29.70 4.08 13.05
C LYS A 704 30.83 3.20 13.56
#